data_c2030fc62224707071729abe3da14064
#
_entry.id   c2030fc62224707071729abe3da14064
#
_cell.length_a   1.000
_cell.length_b   1.000
_cell.length_c   1.000
_cell.angle_alpha   90.00
_cell.angle_beta   90.00
_cell.angle_gamma   90.00
#
_symmetry.space_group_name_H-M   'P 1'
#
loop_
_entity.id
_entity.type
_entity.pdbx_description
1 polymer ?
#
loop_
_entity_poly.entity_id
_entity_poly.type
_entity_poly.pdbx_seq_one_letter_code
_entity_poly.pdbx_strand_id
1 'polypeptide(L)'
;MGDYVNVKELFGCDVFNDSVMQDRLPKKVYKELKKTIEEGKELSMEVADVVAHEMKEWAIEKGATHYSHWFQPLTGVTAEKHDAFITAPMENGKVLQSFSGKELIKGEPDASSFPSGGLRATFEARGYTTWDCTSPAFVRHDAAGGTLCIPTAFCSYTGEALDQKTPLLRSMEAINTQALRLLRLFGNTTSKRVTPSVGAEQEYFLVDKEKYMQRKDLVYTGRTLFGAMPPKGQEMDDHYFGTIRQRVSAYMKEVNEECWKLGVTAKTQHNEVAPAQHELAPIYAPVNIAADHNQIMMRILKKVASRHGMRCLLHEKPFAGLNGSGKHNNWSLTTDDGINLLEPGKTPHENIQFLLVLTCILKAVDKHADLLRESAADVGNDQRLGGHEAPPAVISVFLGEQLEDVLEQLISTGTATRSKTGEKMDTGVKTLPDFMKDATDRNRTSPFAFTGNKLEFRMVGSKDSISACNVVLNTITAEAFKEACDVLESAEDFDLAVHDLIKEYATQHQRIVFNGNGYAPEWEKEARRRGLPVLTSMVDAIPALTTDKAVELFGEFGVFTKTELESRAEIQYEIYAKAINIEAKTMVDMATKQIIPAVIKYTTVLAESINQVKAVGPIDVSVQMDLLKKASKLLKEVNSTMNKLSKLVDQIETHPEGRDRAVFCREKLVPAMEKLREPVDELEMLVDKDMWPMPSYGDLVFEP
;
A
#
# COMPACT_ATOMS: atom_id res chain seq x y z
N MET A 1 -22.97 -18.89 22.13
CA MET A 1 -21.81 -18.39 22.90
C MET A 1 -20.60 -18.60 22.00
N GLY A 2 -19.90 -17.54 21.61
CA GLY A 2 -18.70 -17.70 20.80
C GLY A 2 -17.62 -18.39 21.63
N ASP A 3 -16.90 -19.32 21.01
CA ASP A 3 -15.82 -20.03 21.66
C ASP A 3 -14.79 -19.01 22.19
N TYR A 4 -14.36 -19.23 23.43
CA TYR A 4 -13.32 -18.42 24.06
C TYR A 4 -11.99 -18.67 23.33
N VAL A 5 -11.40 -17.59 22.79
CA VAL A 5 -10.10 -17.65 22.12
C VAL A 5 -9.00 -17.23 23.09
N ASN A 6 -8.07 -18.13 23.39
CA ASN A 6 -6.86 -17.79 24.12
C ASN A 6 -5.85 -17.18 23.17
N VAL A 7 -5.80 -15.85 23.09
CA VAL A 7 -4.91 -15.12 22.17
C VAL A 7 -3.44 -15.46 22.40
N LYS A 8 -3.02 -15.73 23.65
CA LYS A 8 -1.60 -16.06 23.95
C LYS A 8 -1.17 -17.40 23.36
N GLU A 9 -2.07 -18.39 23.30
CA GLU A 9 -1.81 -19.68 22.68
C GLU A 9 -1.97 -19.64 21.17
N LEU A 10 -2.87 -18.79 20.67
CA LEU A 10 -3.17 -18.64 19.27
C LEU A 10 -2.07 -17.87 18.51
N PHE A 11 -1.49 -16.82 19.14
CA PHE A 11 -0.58 -15.92 18.46
C PHE A 11 0.70 -16.63 18.02
N GLY A 12 0.95 -16.60 16.70
CA GLY A 12 2.14 -17.21 16.08
C GLY A 12 2.15 -18.74 16.10
N CYS A 13 1.02 -19.40 16.40
CA CYS A 13 0.97 -20.86 16.49
C CYS A 13 1.33 -21.56 15.16
N ASP A 14 1.15 -20.88 14.04
CA ASP A 14 1.48 -21.38 12.71
C ASP A 14 2.71 -20.69 12.08
N VAL A 15 3.60 -20.14 12.94
CA VAL A 15 4.84 -19.46 12.53
C VAL A 15 6.05 -20.23 13.08
N PHE A 16 7.04 -20.50 12.22
CA PHE A 16 8.34 -21.01 12.61
C PHE A 16 9.19 -19.86 13.18
N ASN A 17 8.77 -19.37 14.35
CA ASN A 17 9.33 -18.21 15.02
C ASN A 17 10.53 -18.56 15.89
N ASP A 18 11.12 -17.54 16.53
CA ASP A 18 12.31 -17.70 17.37
C ASP A 18 12.15 -18.73 18.50
N SER A 19 10.99 -18.78 19.14
CA SER A 19 10.69 -19.77 20.18
C SER A 19 10.67 -21.20 19.62
N VAL A 20 10.04 -21.40 18.47
CA VAL A 20 10.01 -22.71 17.79
C VAL A 20 11.41 -23.12 17.34
N MET A 21 12.20 -22.18 16.81
CA MET A 21 13.60 -22.42 16.43
C MET A 21 14.44 -22.82 17.64
N GLN A 22 14.29 -22.12 18.77
CA GLN A 22 15.02 -22.40 20.00
C GLN A 22 14.70 -23.79 20.58
N ASP A 23 13.44 -24.21 20.51
CA ASP A 23 12.97 -25.48 21.04
C ASP A 23 13.40 -26.67 20.16
N ARG A 24 13.45 -26.51 18.84
CA ARG A 24 13.68 -27.58 17.87
C ARG A 24 15.10 -27.71 17.37
N LEU A 25 15.79 -26.58 17.18
CA LEU A 25 17.12 -26.61 16.60
C LEU A 25 18.18 -26.99 17.67
N PRO A 26 19.21 -27.80 17.30
CA PRO A 26 20.37 -27.99 18.15
C PRO A 26 20.98 -26.65 18.53
N LYS A 27 21.37 -26.48 19.80
CA LYS A 27 21.86 -25.19 20.35
C LYS A 27 22.95 -24.50 19.51
N LYS A 28 23.82 -25.28 18.87
CA LYS A 28 24.88 -24.75 18.00
C LYS A 28 24.27 -24.15 16.74
N VAL A 29 23.40 -24.89 16.08
CA VAL A 29 22.71 -24.47 14.83
C VAL A 29 21.86 -23.22 15.09
N TYR A 30 21.08 -23.21 16.17
CA TYR A 30 20.29 -22.03 16.55
C TYR A 30 21.17 -20.78 16.73
N LYS A 31 22.30 -20.92 17.45
CA LYS A 31 23.22 -19.78 17.64
C LYS A 31 23.85 -19.30 16.34
N GLU A 32 24.20 -20.18 15.43
CA GLU A 32 24.76 -19.82 14.12
C GLU A 32 23.71 -19.14 13.23
N LEU A 33 22.48 -19.67 13.20
CA LEU A 33 21.37 -19.02 12.50
C LEU A 33 21.06 -17.63 13.06
N LYS A 34 21.04 -17.46 14.38
CA LYS A 34 20.87 -16.14 15.03
C LYS A 34 21.95 -15.16 14.63
N LYS A 35 23.20 -15.58 14.55
CA LYS A 35 24.30 -14.72 14.07
C LYS A 35 24.11 -14.31 12.60
N THR A 36 23.63 -15.24 11.75
CA THR A 36 23.31 -14.92 10.36
C THR A 36 22.24 -13.81 10.30
N ILE A 37 21.16 -13.97 11.09
CA ILE A 37 20.05 -13.00 11.13
C ILE A 37 20.49 -11.64 11.69
N GLU A 38 21.24 -11.63 12.78
CA GLU A 38 21.60 -10.42 13.53
C GLU A 38 22.80 -9.68 12.93
N GLU A 39 23.79 -10.42 12.42
CA GLU A 39 25.06 -9.88 11.94
C GLU A 39 25.18 -9.84 10.40
N GLY A 40 24.17 -10.33 9.67
CA GLY A 40 24.18 -10.37 8.20
C GLY A 40 25.23 -11.31 7.61
N LYS A 41 25.60 -12.39 8.32
CA LYS A 41 26.57 -13.39 7.83
C LYS A 41 25.95 -14.37 6.86
N GLU A 42 26.77 -14.92 5.99
CA GLU A 42 26.38 -15.98 5.08
C GLU A 42 25.94 -17.26 5.83
N LEU A 43 24.83 -17.86 5.40
CA LEU A 43 24.31 -19.10 5.96
C LEU A 43 25.10 -20.30 5.42
N SER A 44 25.63 -21.14 6.30
CA SER A 44 26.29 -22.37 5.87
C SER A 44 25.27 -23.45 5.43
N MET A 45 25.64 -24.28 4.46
CA MET A 45 24.80 -25.39 4.02
C MET A 45 24.47 -26.39 5.12
N GLU A 46 25.43 -26.66 6.03
CA GLU A 46 25.22 -27.55 7.17
C GLU A 46 24.12 -27.02 8.12
N VAL A 47 24.09 -25.72 8.36
CA VAL A 47 23.03 -25.08 9.15
C VAL A 47 21.71 -25.14 8.40
N ALA A 48 21.71 -24.86 7.11
CA ALA A 48 20.52 -24.92 6.27
C ALA A 48 19.88 -26.31 6.21
N ASP A 49 20.66 -27.37 6.12
CA ASP A 49 20.15 -28.76 6.12
C ASP A 49 19.43 -29.12 7.42
N VAL A 50 19.98 -28.73 8.56
CA VAL A 50 19.35 -28.98 9.87
C VAL A 50 18.09 -28.15 10.03
N VAL A 51 18.13 -26.87 9.63
CA VAL A 51 16.95 -25.98 9.69
C VAL A 51 15.84 -26.50 8.77
N ALA A 52 16.17 -26.92 7.56
CA ALA A 52 15.21 -27.46 6.60
C ALA A 52 14.52 -28.72 7.16
N HIS A 53 15.29 -29.63 7.77
CA HIS A 53 14.74 -30.85 8.39
C HIS A 53 13.72 -30.51 9.49
N GLU A 54 14.13 -29.68 10.46
CA GLU A 54 13.27 -29.32 11.60
C GLU A 54 12.06 -28.49 11.18
N MET A 55 12.23 -27.58 10.21
CA MET A 55 11.14 -26.78 9.64
C MET A 55 10.11 -27.68 8.93
N LYS A 56 10.56 -28.69 8.19
CA LYS A 56 9.68 -29.69 7.54
C LYS A 56 8.92 -30.49 8.58
N GLU A 57 9.61 -31.08 9.60
CA GLU A 57 8.95 -31.89 10.64
C GLU A 57 7.89 -31.04 11.37
N TRP A 58 8.23 -29.81 11.76
CA TRP A 58 7.27 -28.88 12.37
C TRP A 58 6.07 -28.60 11.45
N ALA A 59 6.31 -28.35 10.16
CA ALA A 59 5.25 -28.08 9.21
C ALA A 59 4.31 -29.28 9.02
N ILE A 60 4.87 -30.50 8.99
CA ILE A 60 4.08 -31.75 8.91
C ILE A 60 3.23 -31.93 10.16
N GLU A 61 3.75 -31.69 11.36
CA GLU A 61 2.97 -31.67 12.60
C GLU A 61 1.81 -30.70 12.58
N LYS A 62 1.99 -29.58 11.85
CA LYS A 62 0.93 -28.57 11.57
C LYS A 62 0.00 -28.97 10.42
N GLY A 63 0.14 -30.16 9.84
CA GLY A 63 -0.70 -30.68 8.77
C GLY A 63 -0.30 -30.20 7.37
N ALA A 64 0.91 -29.68 7.20
CA ALA A 64 1.41 -29.32 5.87
C ALA A 64 1.84 -30.57 5.10
N THR A 65 1.48 -30.62 3.81
CA THR A 65 1.90 -31.65 2.87
C THR A 65 2.82 -31.11 1.79
N HIS A 66 2.83 -29.79 1.65
CA HIS A 66 3.56 -29.06 0.62
C HIS A 66 4.34 -27.90 1.24
N TYR A 67 5.36 -27.42 0.51
CA TYR A 67 6.03 -26.17 0.78
C TYR A 67 5.97 -25.27 -0.46
N SER A 68 6.20 -23.98 -0.24
CA SER A 68 6.26 -22.97 -1.29
C SER A 68 7.32 -21.93 -0.96
N HIS A 69 8.17 -21.61 -1.92
CA HIS A 69 8.95 -20.39 -1.88
C HIS A 69 8.00 -19.23 -2.14
N TRP A 70 7.67 -18.51 -1.08
CA TRP A 70 6.70 -17.42 -1.07
C TRP A 70 7.42 -16.08 -1.27
N PHE A 71 7.10 -15.34 -2.33
CA PHE A 71 7.78 -14.10 -2.70
C PHE A 71 6.83 -13.08 -3.31
N GLN A 72 7.29 -11.83 -3.42
CA GLN A 72 6.53 -10.68 -3.91
C GLN A 72 7.14 -10.22 -5.24
N PRO A 73 6.72 -10.77 -6.40
CA PRO A 73 7.17 -10.32 -7.71
C PRO A 73 6.61 -8.93 -8.04
N LEU A 74 7.07 -8.34 -9.16
CA LEU A 74 6.63 -7.01 -9.61
C LEU A 74 5.17 -6.96 -10.13
N THR A 75 4.39 -8.01 -9.89
CA THR A 75 2.95 -8.09 -10.22
C THR A 75 2.03 -7.47 -9.17
N GLY A 76 2.57 -7.11 -7.99
CA GLY A 76 1.79 -6.60 -6.85
C GLY A 76 1.07 -7.67 -6.02
N VAL A 77 1.16 -8.95 -6.37
CA VAL A 77 0.63 -10.10 -5.62
C VAL A 77 1.74 -11.06 -5.26
N THR A 78 1.52 -11.88 -4.22
CA THR A 78 2.48 -12.93 -3.85
C THR A 78 2.43 -14.09 -4.83
N ALA A 79 3.60 -14.64 -5.15
CA ALA A 79 3.74 -15.83 -5.98
C ALA A 79 4.01 -17.06 -5.12
N GLU A 80 3.47 -18.18 -5.54
CA GLU A 80 3.56 -19.48 -4.87
C GLU A 80 3.68 -20.61 -5.90
N LYS A 81 4.57 -21.56 -5.61
CA LYS A 81 4.65 -22.82 -6.31
C LYS A 81 4.68 -23.91 -5.25
N HIS A 82 3.66 -24.74 -5.20
CA HIS A 82 3.53 -25.78 -4.17
C HIS A 82 4.25 -27.06 -4.62
N ASP A 83 5.31 -27.41 -3.92
CA ASP A 83 6.02 -28.68 -4.09
C ASP A 83 5.72 -29.60 -2.89
N ALA A 84 5.36 -30.85 -3.14
CA ALA A 84 5.08 -31.82 -2.08
C ALA A 84 6.38 -32.27 -1.41
N PHE A 85 6.33 -32.57 -0.11
CA PHE A 85 7.43 -33.17 0.65
C PHE A 85 7.60 -34.64 0.31
N ILE A 86 7.89 -35.01 -0.95
CA ILE A 86 8.06 -36.41 -1.35
C ILE A 86 9.34 -36.60 -2.17
N THR A 87 9.95 -37.76 -1.98
CA THR A 87 11.03 -38.26 -2.85
C THR A 87 10.47 -39.04 -4.03
N ALA A 88 11.34 -39.40 -4.99
CA ALA A 88 11.01 -40.42 -5.95
C ALA A 88 10.66 -41.76 -5.25
N PRO A 89 9.75 -42.58 -5.82
CA PRO A 89 9.43 -43.87 -5.24
C PRO A 89 10.66 -44.78 -5.10
N MET A 90 10.82 -45.39 -3.94
CA MET A 90 11.83 -46.41 -3.68
C MET A 90 11.44 -47.75 -4.36
N GLU A 91 12.34 -48.74 -4.37
CA GLU A 91 12.12 -50.05 -4.97
C GLU A 91 10.86 -50.76 -4.42
N ASN A 92 10.47 -50.48 -3.16
CA ASN A 92 9.26 -51.02 -2.54
C ASN A 92 7.97 -50.22 -2.88
N GLY A 93 8.06 -49.21 -3.78
CA GLY A 93 6.95 -48.36 -4.18
C GLY A 93 6.54 -47.30 -3.16
N LYS A 94 7.27 -47.14 -2.04
CA LYS A 94 7.03 -46.13 -1.02
C LYS A 94 7.85 -44.86 -1.31
N VAL A 95 7.37 -43.72 -0.84
CA VAL A 95 8.08 -42.43 -0.88
C VAL A 95 8.51 -42.04 0.54
N LEU A 96 9.56 -41.23 0.64
CA LEU A 96 9.96 -40.60 1.88
C LEU A 96 9.53 -39.13 1.84
N GLN A 97 9.22 -38.56 3.00
CA GLN A 97 9.06 -37.14 3.14
C GLN A 97 10.45 -36.49 3.32
N SER A 98 10.85 -35.63 2.38
CA SER A 98 12.15 -34.97 2.43
C SER A 98 12.03 -33.50 2.11
N PHE A 99 12.93 -32.73 2.69
CA PHE A 99 13.16 -31.31 2.39
C PHE A 99 14.59 -30.99 2.83
N SER A 100 15.45 -30.64 1.88
CA SER A 100 16.87 -30.40 2.11
C SER A 100 17.19 -28.92 2.28
N GLY A 101 18.37 -28.62 2.83
CA GLY A 101 18.89 -27.26 2.89
C GLY A 101 19.02 -26.60 1.51
N LYS A 102 19.33 -27.40 0.48
CA LYS A 102 19.34 -26.94 -0.91
C LYS A 102 17.96 -26.44 -1.36
N GLU A 103 16.91 -27.20 -1.06
CA GLU A 103 15.52 -26.84 -1.38
C GLU A 103 15.04 -25.67 -0.53
N LEU A 104 15.52 -25.52 0.71
CA LEU A 104 15.25 -24.36 1.55
C LEU A 104 15.89 -23.10 0.98
N ILE A 105 17.20 -23.16 0.67
CA ILE A 105 17.95 -21.97 0.25
C ILE A 105 17.57 -21.52 -1.15
N LYS A 106 17.35 -22.45 -2.10
CA LYS A 106 17.22 -22.14 -3.51
C LYS A 106 16.04 -22.83 -4.15
N GLY A 107 15.19 -22.04 -4.82
CA GLY A 107 14.19 -22.51 -5.78
C GLY A 107 14.51 -22.01 -7.19
N GLU A 108 13.99 -22.72 -8.19
CA GLU A 108 14.14 -22.38 -9.60
C GLU A 108 12.75 -22.25 -10.26
N PRO A 109 11.95 -21.20 -9.96
CA PRO A 109 10.67 -20.99 -10.63
C PRO A 109 10.89 -20.61 -12.10
N ASP A 110 9.92 -20.93 -12.95
CA ASP A 110 9.87 -20.42 -14.31
C ASP A 110 9.59 -18.91 -14.28
N ALA A 111 10.60 -18.13 -14.63
CA ALA A 111 10.53 -16.68 -14.65
C ALA A 111 9.97 -16.10 -15.97
N SER A 112 9.69 -16.94 -16.97
CA SER A 112 9.23 -16.47 -18.29
C SER A 112 7.90 -15.75 -18.27
N SER A 113 7.04 -16.09 -17.29
CA SER A 113 5.71 -15.48 -17.12
C SER A 113 5.69 -14.27 -16.21
N PHE A 114 6.80 -13.95 -15.52
CA PHE A 114 6.86 -12.77 -14.66
C PHE A 114 7.32 -11.52 -15.44
N PRO A 115 6.79 -10.34 -15.13
CA PRO A 115 7.23 -9.08 -15.72
C PRO A 115 8.73 -8.87 -15.49
N SER A 116 9.46 -8.55 -16.54
CA SER A 116 10.92 -8.32 -16.46
C SER A 116 11.37 -6.97 -17.05
N GLY A 117 10.44 -6.19 -17.64
CA GLY A 117 10.75 -4.88 -18.23
C GLY A 117 11.95 -4.90 -19.18
N GLY A 118 12.11 -5.96 -19.95
CA GLY A 118 13.23 -6.11 -20.87
C GLY A 118 14.55 -6.62 -20.27
N LEU A 119 14.57 -6.94 -18.95
CA LEU A 119 15.78 -7.46 -18.28
C LEU A 119 16.29 -8.79 -18.86
N ARG A 120 15.43 -9.52 -19.55
CA ARG A 120 15.79 -10.81 -20.16
C ARG A 120 15.06 -11.03 -21.47
N ALA A 121 15.61 -11.92 -22.29
CA ALA A 121 14.95 -12.37 -23.50
C ALA A 121 13.75 -13.28 -23.18
N THR A 122 12.72 -13.25 -24.03
CA THR A 122 11.47 -14.01 -23.84
C THR A 122 11.69 -15.53 -23.69
N PHE A 123 12.75 -16.08 -24.31
CA PHE A 123 13.08 -17.51 -24.24
C PHE A 123 13.87 -17.89 -22.98
N GLU A 124 14.33 -16.95 -22.19
CA GLU A 124 15.02 -17.21 -20.92
C GLU A 124 13.99 -17.44 -19.83
N ALA A 125 13.88 -18.68 -19.37
CA ALA A 125 12.85 -19.09 -18.42
C ALA A 125 13.34 -19.19 -16.96
N ARG A 126 14.68 -19.27 -16.73
CA ARG A 126 15.21 -19.55 -15.40
C ARG A 126 15.27 -18.28 -14.54
N GLY A 127 14.69 -18.36 -13.33
CA GLY A 127 14.86 -17.44 -12.23
C GLY A 127 15.23 -18.19 -10.97
N TYR A 128 15.61 -17.46 -9.93
CA TYR A 128 15.99 -18.02 -8.64
C TYR A 128 15.25 -17.36 -7.51
N THR A 129 14.73 -18.17 -6.59
CA THR A 129 14.32 -17.71 -5.26
C THR A 129 15.38 -18.09 -4.25
N THR A 130 15.61 -17.26 -3.25
CA THR A 130 16.52 -17.54 -2.15
C THR A 130 15.89 -17.19 -0.81
N TRP A 131 16.09 -18.08 0.18
CA TRP A 131 15.49 -17.93 1.51
C TRP A 131 15.94 -16.64 2.19
N ASP A 132 14.96 -15.85 2.67
CA ASP A 132 15.19 -14.76 3.60
C ASP A 132 15.03 -15.26 5.03
N CYS A 133 16.14 -15.59 5.69
CA CYS A 133 16.13 -16.08 7.07
C CYS A 133 15.74 -15.00 8.11
N THR A 134 15.65 -13.74 7.72
CA THR A 134 15.22 -12.64 8.59
C THR A 134 13.70 -12.52 8.71
N SER A 135 12.96 -13.22 7.84
CA SER A 135 11.50 -13.32 7.89
C SER A 135 11.09 -14.75 8.23
N PRO A 136 10.26 -14.97 9.26
CA PRO A 136 9.89 -16.32 9.69
C PRO A 136 9.00 -17.02 8.65
N ALA A 137 9.26 -18.31 8.42
CA ALA A 137 8.37 -19.17 7.65
C ALA A 137 7.07 -19.44 8.42
N PHE A 138 5.99 -19.76 7.72
CA PHE A 138 4.68 -19.98 8.32
C PHE A 138 3.90 -21.06 7.58
N VAL A 139 3.00 -21.75 8.30
CA VAL A 139 2.08 -22.72 7.69
C VAL A 139 0.75 -22.04 7.45
N ARG A 140 0.32 -22.08 6.20
CA ARG A 140 -0.97 -21.58 5.78
C ARG A 140 -1.93 -22.74 5.57
N HIS A 141 -3.13 -22.61 6.12
CA HIS A 141 -4.21 -23.59 5.94
C HIS A 141 -5.27 -23.06 4.96
N ASP A 142 -5.67 -23.90 4.04
CA ASP A 142 -6.80 -23.65 3.13
C ASP A 142 -7.59 -24.93 2.87
N ALA A 143 -8.52 -24.92 1.90
CA ALA A 143 -9.35 -26.07 1.58
C ALA A 143 -8.54 -27.28 1.04
N ALA A 144 -7.33 -27.05 0.54
CA ALA A 144 -6.44 -28.09 0.02
C ALA A 144 -5.50 -28.68 1.08
N GLY A 145 -5.51 -28.15 2.31
CA GLY A 145 -4.65 -28.57 3.41
C GLY A 145 -3.64 -27.51 3.84
N GLY A 146 -2.57 -27.94 4.51
CA GLY A 146 -1.48 -27.08 4.96
C GLY A 146 -0.36 -26.94 3.93
N THR A 147 0.17 -25.73 3.79
CA THR A 147 1.35 -25.41 2.98
C THR A 147 2.34 -24.60 3.80
N LEU A 148 3.59 -25.07 3.90
CA LEU A 148 4.70 -24.31 4.46
C LEU A 148 5.10 -23.19 3.47
N CYS A 149 4.89 -21.94 3.85
CA CYS A 149 5.30 -20.78 3.10
C CYS A 149 6.64 -20.26 3.63
N ILE A 150 7.64 -20.21 2.76
CA ILE A 150 9.01 -19.79 3.08
C ILE A 150 9.25 -18.45 2.42
N PRO A 151 9.40 -17.33 3.18
CA PRO A 151 9.70 -16.04 2.60
C PRO A 151 11.02 -16.04 1.84
N THR A 152 10.98 -15.61 0.58
CA THR A 152 12.14 -15.60 -0.30
C THR A 152 12.28 -14.30 -1.08
N ALA A 153 13.51 -14.00 -1.49
CA ALA A 153 13.81 -13.04 -2.55
C ALA A 153 13.73 -13.75 -3.91
N PHE A 154 13.55 -12.98 -4.99
CA PHE A 154 13.44 -13.50 -6.35
C PHE A 154 14.28 -12.67 -7.31
N CYS A 155 15.13 -13.33 -8.09
CA CYS A 155 15.96 -12.68 -9.08
C CYS A 155 15.96 -13.41 -10.45
N SER A 156 16.39 -12.68 -11.48
CA SER A 156 16.63 -13.23 -12.82
C SER A 156 17.80 -14.21 -12.83
N TYR A 157 17.99 -14.88 -13.96
CA TYR A 157 19.16 -15.73 -14.19
C TYR A 157 20.50 -14.97 -14.07
N THR A 158 20.51 -13.69 -14.43
CA THR A 158 21.67 -12.79 -14.37
C THR A 158 21.82 -12.04 -13.04
N GLY A 159 20.87 -12.22 -12.13
CA GLY A 159 20.97 -11.74 -10.74
C GLY A 159 20.22 -10.45 -10.43
N GLU A 160 19.55 -9.83 -11.42
CA GLU A 160 18.74 -8.63 -11.17
C GLU A 160 17.50 -8.98 -10.33
N ALA A 161 17.16 -8.10 -9.39
CA ALA A 161 15.98 -8.25 -8.56
C ALA A 161 14.69 -8.08 -9.38
N LEU A 162 13.86 -9.13 -9.40
CA LEU A 162 12.53 -9.15 -10.03
C LEU A 162 11.40 -9.13 -9.00
N ASP A 163 11.72 -8.74 -7.77
CA ASP A 163 10.81 -8.70 -6.63
C ASP A 163 10.82 -7.36 -5.91
N GLN A 164 9.96 -7.25 -4.89
CA GLN A 164 9.89 -6.09 -4.02
C GLN A 164 10.77 -6.23 -2.76
N LYS A 165 11.13 -7.45 -2.37
CA LYS A 165 11.84 -7.73 -1.12
C LYS A 165 13.33 -7.47 -1.21
N THR A 166 13.98 -7.84 -2.29
CA THR A 166 15.43 -7.64 -2.46
C THR A 166 15.83 -6.18 -2.31
N PRO A 167 15.22 -5.22 -3.02
CA PRO A 167 15.57 -3.81 -2.82
C PRO A 167 15.19 -3.31 -1.43
N LEU A 168 14.14 -3.84 -0.80
CA LEU A 168 13.77 -3.49 0.57
C LEU A 168 14.88 -3.87 1.56
N LEU A 169 15.38 -5.11 1.49
CA LEU A 169 16.48 -5.59 2.35
C LEU A 169 17.77 -4.79 2.10
N ARG A 170 18.10 -4.50 0.83
CA ARG A 170 19.25 -3.65 0.48
C ARG A 170 19.12 -2.24 1.09
N SER A 171 17.93 -1.63 1.03
CA SER A 171 17.68 -0.30 1.60
C SER A 171 17.75 -0.28 3.13
N MET A 172 17.32 -1.36 3.78
CA MET A 172 17.43 -1.52 5.23
C MET A 172 18.89 -1.57 5.68
N GLU A 173 19.76 -2.23 4.92
CA GLU A 173 21.19 -2.27 5.22
C GLU A 173 21.89 -0.92 4.95
N ALA A 174 21.48 -0.22 3.89
CA ALA A 174 21.96 1.13 3.59
C ALA A 174 21.68 2.09 4.75
N ILE A 175 20.44 2.16 5.23
CA ILE A 175 20.08 3.05 6.34
C ILE A 175 20.70 2.60 7.67
N ASN A 176 20.77 1.30 7.93
CA ASN A 176 21.46 0.76 9.11
C ASN A 176 22.90 1.25 9.20
N THR A 177 23.65 1.13 8.10
CA THR A 177 25.04 1.53 8.02
C THR A 177 25.22 3.01 8.34
N GLN A 178 24.45 3.89 7.71
CA GLN A 178 24.61 5.32 7.87
C GLN A 178 24.04 5.83 9.22
N ALA A 179 22.96 5.25 9.70
CA ALA A 179 22.40 5.60 11.00
C ALA A 179 23.36 5.20 12.16
N LEU A 180 23.97 4.02 12.09
CA LEU A 180 25.00 3.63 13.07
C LEU A 180 26.21 4.55 13.02
N ARG A 181 26.66 4.95 11.82
CA ARG A 181 27.75 5.91 11.64
C ARG A 181 27.41 7.24 12.34
N LEU A 182 26.20 7.76 12.13
CA LEU A 182 25.70 8.96 12.79
C LEU A 182 25.68 8.81 14.31
N LEU A 183 25.13 7.73 14.83
CA LEU A 183 25.05 7.45 16.27
C LEU A 183 26.43 7.37 16.93
N ARG A 184 27.43 6.81 16.23
CA ARG A 184 28.84 6.76 16.74
C ARG A 184 29.40 8.15 16.96
N LEU A 185 29.09 9.13 16.13
CA LEU A 185 29.51 10.52 16.27
C LEU A 185 28.92 11.17 17.53
N PHE A 186 27.69 10.76 17.91
CA PHE A 186 27.08 11.18 19.20
C PHE A 186 27.50 10.32 20.40
N GLY A 187 28.53 9.48 20.25
CA GLY A 187 29.12 8.70 21.35
C GLY A 187 28.33 7.41 21.68
N ASN A 188 27.33 7.02 20.90
CA ASN A 188 26.68 5.72 21.08
C ASN A 188 27.63 4.59 20.68
N THR A 189 28.01 3.76 21.65
CA THR A 189 28.90 2.59 21.46
C THR A 189 28.21 1.26 21.70
N THR A 190 26.93 1.26 22.12
CA THR A 190 26.19 0.06 22.53
C THR A 190 25.37 -0.53 21.39
N SER A 191 24.68 0.29 20.63
CA SER A 191 23.82 -0.16 19.55
C SER A 191 24.63 -0.82 18.43
N LYS A 192 24.17 -1.96 17.94
CA LYS A 192 24.83 -2.74 16.89
C LYS A 192 24.07 -2.68 15.57
N ARG A 193 22.79 -2.34 15.62
CA ARG A 193 21.91 -2.25 14.45
C ARG A 193 20.88 -1.16 14.63
N VAL A 194 20.55 -0.48 13.53
CA VAL A 194 19.37 0.38 13.40
C VAL A 194 18.43 -0.23 12.38
N THR A 195 17.21 -0.46 12.79
CA THR A 195 16.20 -1.10 11.95
C THR A 195 15.05 -0.13 11.67
N PRO A 196 14.73 0.12 10.40
CA PRO A 196 13.51 0.82 10.07
C PRO A 196 12.30 -0.07 10.39
N SER A 197 11.30 0.52 11.04
CA SER A 197 10.05 -0.14 11.42
C SER A 197 8.87 0.56 10.79
N VAL A 198 7.80 -0.19 10.51
CA VAL A 198 6.57 0.37 9.96
C VAL A 198 5.33 -0.34 10.51
N GLY A 199 4.29 0.44 10.78
CA GLY A 199 2.91 -0.02 10.98
C GLY A 199 2.06 0.50 9.84
N ALA A 200 1.52 -0.40 9.02
CA ALA A 200 0.69 -0.05 7.87
C ALA A 200 -0.79 -0.21 8.22
N GLU A 201 -1.52 0.88 8.26
CA GLU A 201 -2.97 0.92 8.49
C GLU A 201 -3.70 0.58 7.20
N GLN A 202 -4.36 -0.58 7.14
CA GLN A 202 -5.01 -1.08 5.93
C GLN A 202 -6.48 -0.69 5.88
N GLU A 203 -6.82 0.23 5.00
CA GLU A 203 -8.20 0.55 4.67
C GLU A 203 -8.74 -0.38 3.58
N TYR A 204 -10.04 -0.69 3.64
CA TYR A 204 -10.71 -1.56 2.68
C TYR A 204 -12.24 -1.37 2.69
N PHE A 205 -12.91 -1.77 1.61
CA PHE A 205 -14.37 -1.84 1.55
C PHE A 205 -14.86 -3.29 1.61
N LEU A 206 -16.04 -3.47 2.20
CA LEU A 206 -16.80 -4.72 2.16
C LEU A 206 -18.09 -4.53 1.39
N VAL A 207 -18.37 -5.42 0.45
CA VAL A 207 -19.64 -5.43 -0.30
C VAL A 207 -20.23 -6.83 -0.31
N ASP A 208 -21.54 -6.93 -0.44
CA ASP A 208 -22.21 -8.22 -0.58
C ASP A 208 -21.71 -8.98 -1.81
N LYS A 209 -21.43 -10.27 -1.67
CA LYS A 209 -20.84 -11.11 -2.72
C LYS A 209 -21.77 -11.27 -3.92
N GLU A 210 -23.08 -11.40 -3.72
CA GLU A 210 -24.03 -11.60 -4.82
C GLU A 210 -24.16 -10.32 -5.66
N LYS A 211 -24.20 -9.16 -5.00
CA LYS A 211 -24.22 -7.86 -5.68
C LYS A 211 -22.92 -7.59 -6.42
N TYR A 212 -21.77 -7.91 -5.79
CA TYR A 212 -20.46 -7.83 -6.45
C TYR A 212 -20.41 -8.62 -7.76
N MET A 213 -20.93 -9.86 -7.76
CA MET A 213 -20.90 -10.72 -8.95
C MET A 213 -21.78 -10.21 -10.10
N GLN A 214 -22.76 -9.35 -9.81
CA GLN A 214 -23.59 -8.68 -10.81
C GLN A 214 -22.90 -7.46 -11.44
N ARG A 215 -21.82 -6.95 -10.85
CA ARG A 215 -21.05 -5.78 -11.32
C ARG A 215 -19.77 -6.22 -12.04
N LYS A 216 -19.81 -6.23 -13.38
CA LYS A 216 -18.65 -6.63 -14.19
C LYS A 216 -17.43 -5.72 -13.99
N ASP A 217 -17.66 -4.43 -13.77
CA ASP A 217 -16.61 -3.48 -13.44
C ASP A 217 -15.89 -3.86 -12.13
N LEU A 218 -16.59 -4.15 -11.05
CA LEU A 218 -15.99 -4.61 -9.80
C LEU A 218 -15.21 -5.92 -9.98
N VAL A 219 -15.75 -6.86 -10.75
CA VAL A 219 -15.13 -8.18 -10.98
C VAL A 219 -13.83 -8.06 -11.78
N TYR A 220 -13.79 -7.21 -12.82
CA TYR A 220 -12.64 -7.12 -13.72
C TYR A 220 -11.61 -6.07 -13.29
N THR A 221 -12.06 -4.98 -12.65
CA THR A 221 -11.18 -3.83 -12.37
C THR A 221 -11.04 -3.51 -10.89
N GLY A 222 -11.88 -4.07 -10.02
CA GLY A 222 -11.89 -3.79 -8.58
C GLY A 222 -12.57 -2.48 -8.21
N ARG A 223 -13.04 -1.68 -9.18
CA ARG A 223 -13.78 -0.43 -8.95
C ARG A 223 -15.02 -0.34 -9.82
N THR A 224 -15.96 0.51 -9.40
CA THR A 224 -17.12 0.85 -10.22
C THR A 224 -16.71 1.84 -11.32
N LEU A 225 -17.09 1.54 -12.57
CA LEU A 225 -16.85 2.41 -13.73
C LEU A 225 -18.06 3.29 -14.06
N PHE A 226 -19.24 2.88 -13.58
CA PHE A 226 -20.51 3.60 -13.62
C PHE A 226 -21.15 3.61 -12.24
N GLY A 227 -21.98 4.59 -11.96
CA GLY A 227 -22.78 4.64 -10.74
C GLY A 227 -23.09 6.06 -10.29
N ALA A 228 -24.38 6.33 -10.14
CA ALA A 228 -24.87 7.57 -9.55
C ALA A 228 -24.78 7.54 -8.03
N MET A 229 -24.56 8.70 -7.42
CA MET A 229 -24.58 8.84 -5.96
C MET A 229 -25.99 8.59 -5.41
N PRO A 230 -26.13 7.78 -4.35
CA PRO A 230 -27.41 7.60 -3.67
C PRO A 230 -27.81 8.88 -2.91
N PRO A 231 -29.09 8.98 -2.48
CA PRO A 231 -29.55 10.14 -1.70
C PRO A 231 -28.81 10.37 -0.40
N LYS A 232 -28.20 9.34 0.16
CA LYS A 232 -27.32 9.41 1.31
C LYS A 232 -25.97 8.79 0.94
N GLY A 233 -24.89 9.54 1.13
CA GLY A 233 -23.50 9.08 1.05
C GLY A 233 -22.85 9.05 2.44
N GLN A 234 -21.87 9.92 2.64
CA GLN A 234 -21.10 10.04 3.89
C GLN A 234 -21.29 11.39 4.61
N GLU A 235 -22.33 12.15 4.25
CA GLU A 235 -22.53 13.54 4.68
C GLU A 235 -22.72 13.69 6.19
N MET A 236 -23.17 12.65 6.86
CA MET A 236 -23.43 12.67 8.30
C MET A 236 -22.25 12.17 9.13
N ASP A 237 -21.21 11.63 8.52
CA ASP A 237 -20.07 10.96 9.18
C ASP A 237 -20.49 9.88 10.21
N ASP A 238 -21.72 9.39 10.10
CA ASP A 238 -22.35 8.49 11.05
C ASP A 238 -21.87 7.02 10.95
N HIS A 239 -21.13 6.69 9.91
CA HIS A 239 -20.49 5.38 9.79
C HIS A 239 -19.22 5.29 10.65
N TYR A 240 -18.37 6.30 10.65
CA TYR A 240 -17.13 6.33 11.44
C TYR A 240 -17.37 6.17 12.93
N PHE A 241 -18.34 6.91 13.49
CA PHE A 241 -18.73 6.85 14.89
C PHE A 241 -19.87 5.87 15.19
N GLY A 242 -20.29 5.10 14.16
CA GLY A 242 -21.35 4.11 14.28
C GLY A 242 -20.88 2.80 14.90
N THR A 243 -21.85 1.97 15.30
CA THR A 243 -21.56 0.61 15.73
C THR A 243 -21.18 -0.28 14.54
N ILE A 244 -20.24 -1.20 14.74
CA ILE A 244 -19.89 -2.20 13.73
C ILE A 244 -21.07 -3.16 13.58
N ARG A 245 -21.55 -3.35 12.36
CA ARG A 245 -22.65 -4.26 12.05
C ARG A 245 -22.29 -5.70 12.41
N GLN A 246 -23.27 -6.51 12.81
CA GLN A 246 -23.04 -7.87 13.32
C GLN A 246 -22.28 -8.75 12.29
N ARG A 247 -22.65 -8.71 11.02
CA ARG A 247 -21.98 -9.48 9.95
C ARG A 247 -20.52 -9.06 9.82
N VAL A 248 -20.25 -7.75 9.86
CA VAL A 248 -18.91 -7.18 9.77
C VAL A 248 -18.09 -7.51 11.03
N SER A 249 -18.69 -7.45 12.21
CA SER A 249 -18.04 -7.82 13.47
C SER A 249 -17.62 -9.29 13.50
N ALA A 250 -18.45 -10.19 12.98
CA ALA A 250 -18.10 -11.62 12.85
C ALA A 250 -16.93 -11.83 11.88
N TYR A 251 -16.93 -11.12 10.75
CA TYR A 251 -15.83 -11.10 9.81
C TYR A 251 -14.53 -10.57 10.44
N MET A 252 -14.59 -9.43 11.12
CA MET A 252 -13.42 -8.82 11.78
C MET A 252 -12.81 -9.74 12.84
N LYS A 253 -13.65 -10.45 13.60
CA LYS A 253 -13.19 -11.45 14.57
C LYS A 253 -12.37 -12.55 13.88
N GLU A 254 -12.88 -13.16 12.82
CA GLU A 254 -12.18 -14.22 12.09
C GLU A 254 -10.90 -13.71 11.42
N VAL A 255 -10.91 -12.49 10.87
CA VAL A 255 -9.70 -11.84 10.33
C VAL A 255 -8.62 -11.70 11.41
N ASN A 256 -8.97 -11.25 12.62
CA ASN A 256 -8.03 -11.17 13.73
C ASN A 256 -7.42 -12.53 14.07
N GLU A 257 -8.25 -13.55 14.21
CA GLU A 257 -7.81 -14.91 14.56
C GLU A 257 -6.86 -15.48 13.51
N GLU A 258 -7.19 -15.35 12.20
CA GLU A 258 -6.32 -15.80 11.12
C GLU A 258 -5.00 -14.99 11.04
N CYS A 259 -5.05 -13.69 11.28
CA CYS A 259 -3.85 -12.84 11.38
C CYS A 259 -2.96 -13.24 12.56
N TRP A 260 -3.54 -13.44 13.75
CA TRP A 260 -2.78 -13.81 14.96
C TRP A 260 -2.10 -15.16 14.83
N LYS A 261 -2.75 -16.16 14.23
CA LYS A 261 -2.12 -17.47 13.95
C LYS A 261 -0.83 -17.33 13.17
N LEU A 262 -0.81 -16.40 12.21
CA LEU A 262 0.35 -16.12 11.34
C LEU A 262 1.28 -15.05 11.90
N GLY A 263 1.16 -14.68 13.18
CA GLY A 263 2.04 -13.73 13.84
C GLY A 263 1.83 -12.26 13.46
N VAL A 264 0.79 -11.97 12.69
CA VAL A 264 0.41 -10.58 12.35
C VAL A 264 -0.27 -9.95 13.55
N THR A 265 0.30 -8.88 14.06
CA THR A 265 -0.20 -8.16 15.26
C THR A 265 -1.40 -7.26 14.96
N ALA A 266 -2.43 -7.79 14.31
CA ALA A 266 -3.69 -7.09 14.08
C ALA A 266 -4.28 -6.63 15.42
N LYS A 267 -4.41 -5.31 15.61
CA LYS A 267 -4.76 -4.72 16.91
C LYS A 267 -6.05 -3.90 16.88
N THR A 268 -6.16 -2.98 15.94
CA THR A 268 -7.28 -2.04 15.89
C THR A 268 -8.10 -2.29 14.64
N GLN A 269 -9.42 -2.40 14.81
CA GLN A 269 -10.37 -2.44 13.69
C GLN A 269 -11.52 -1.49 14.00
N HIS A 270 -11.92 -0.70 13.02
CA HIS A 270 -13.04 0.25 13.12
C HIS A 270 -13.66 0.54 11.76
N ASN A 271 -14.80 1.24 11.80
CA ASN A 271 -15.41 1.78 10.60
C ASN A 271 -14.67 3.03 10.15
N GLU A 272 -14.57 3.23 8.83
CA GLU A 272 -14.11 4.47 8.20
C GLU A 272 -15.29 5.40 7.84
N VAL A 273 -14.97 6.59 7.32
CA VAL A 273 -15.99 7.63 7.04
C VAL A 273 -16.94 7.20 5.93
N ALA A 274 -16.44 6.59 4.85
CA ALA A 274 -17.32 6.10 3.79
C ALA A 274 -18.14 4.89 4.26
N PRO A 275 -19.42 4.79 3.88
CA PRO A 275 -20.22 3.61 4.18
C PRO A 275 -19.58 2.35 3.58
N ALA A 276 -19.62 1.26 4.31
CA ALA A 276 -18.98 -0.03 4.00
C ALA A 276 -17.44 -0.02 3.98
N GLN A 277 -16.80 1.06 4.40
CA GLN A 277 -15.35 1.16 4.53
C GLN A 277 -14.92 0.88 5.97
N HIS A 278 -13.79 0.18 6.12
CA HIS A 278 -13.23 -0.25 7.39
C HIS A 278 -11.71 -0.16 7.34
N GLU A 279 -11.08 -0.18 8.52
CA GLU A 279 -9.63 -0.19 8.67
C GLU A 279 -9.17 -1.30 9.62
N LEU A 280 -8.00 -1.87 9.32
CA LEU A 280 -7.24 -2.76 10.19
C LEU A 280 -5.83 -2.21 10.38
N ALA A 281 -5.48 -1.85 11.61
CA ALA A 281 -4.17 -1.35 11.98
C ALA A 281 -3.39 -2.39 12.82
N PRO A 282 -2.24 -2.89 12.34
CA PRO A 282 -1.34 -3.74 13.12
C PRO A 282 -0.40 -2.90 13.99
N ILE A 283 0.21 -3.53 15.00
CA ILE A 283 1.38 -2.97 15.67
C ILE A 283 2.56 -3.00 14.68
N TYR A 284 3.43 -2.00 14.74
CA TYR A 284 4.61 -1.89 13.88
C TYR A 284 5.58 -3.08 14.07
N ALA A 285 6.31 -3.38 13.01
CA ALA A 285 7.35 -4.40 12.97
C ALA A 285 8.54 -3.92 12.10
N PRO A 286 9.70 -4.60 12.12
CA PRO A 286 10.74 -4.37 11.11
C PRO A 286 10.16 -4.35 9.70
N VAL A 287 10.60 -3.45 8.86
CA VAL A 287 9.96 -3.14 7.56
C VAL A 287 9.79 -4.37 6.67
N ASN A 288 10.78 -5.27 6.61
CA ASN A 288 10.68 -6.50 5.82
C ASN A 288 9.58 -7.45 6.33
N ILE A 289 9.47 -7.59 7.65
CA ILE A 289 8.42 -8.40 8.29
C ILE A 289 7.06 -7.73 8.12
N ALA A 290 6.98 -6.41 8.30
CA ALA A 290 5.74 -5.66 8.12
C ALA A 290 5.24 -5.73 6.67
N ALA A 291 6.14 -5.73 5.68
CA ALA A 291 5.78 -5.91 4.27
C ALA A 291 5.19 -7.30 4.02
N ASP A 292 5.80 -8.35 4.54
CA ASP A 292 5.25 -9.72 4.46
C ASP A 292 3.90 -9.82 5.18
N HIS A 293 3.80 -9.29 6.40
CA HIS A 293 2.56 -9.26 7.17
C HIS A 293 1.42 -8.53 6.45
N ASN A 294 1.73 -7.42 5.77
CA ASN A 294 0.73 -6.70 4.99
C ASN A 294 0.21 -7.54 3.81
N GLN A 295 1.08 -8.26 3.10
CA GLN A 295 0.67 -9.18 2.03
C GLN A 295 -0.20 -10.33 2.56
N ILE A 296 0.18 -10.92 3.69
CA ILE A 296 -0.61 -11.95 4.38
C ILE A 296 -1.97 -11.40 4.77
N MET A 297 -2.02 -10.22 5.38
CA MET A 297 -3.23 -9.55 5.83
C MET A 297 -4.19 -9.25 4.68
N MET A 298 -3.69 -8.68 3.56
CA MET A 298 -4.51 -8.43 2.37
C MET A 298 -5.17 -9.71 1.82
N ARG A 299 -4.45 -10.83 1.85
CA ARG A 299 -4.99 -12.13 1.46
C ARG A 299 -6.05 -12.63 2.44
N ILE A 300 -5.80 -12.52 3.75
CA ILE A 300 -6.74 -12.93 4.81
C ILE A 300 -8.04 -12.12 4.68
N LEU A 301 -7.96 -10.80 4.53
CA LEU A 301 -9.12 -9.93 4.33
C LEU A 301 -10.02 -10.42 3.18
N LYS A 302 -9.45 -10.73 2.02
CA LYS A 302 -10.19 -11.26 0.86
C LYS A 302 -10.77 -12.65 1.10
N LYS A 303 -10.00 -13.55 1.71
CA LYS A 303 -10.38 -14.95 1.95
C LYS A 303 -11.54 -15.03 2.95
N VAL A 304 -11.40 -14.33 4.07
CA VAL A 304 -12.42 -14.33 5.13
C VAL A 304 -13.71 -13.64 4.67
N ALA A 305 -13.61 -12.52 3.92
CA ALA A 305 -14.79 -11.88 3.33
C ALA A 305 -15.62 -12.89 2.49
N SER A 306 -14.96 -13.72 1.70
CA SER A 306 -15.65 -14.73 0.89
C SER A 306 -16.38 -15.78 1.73
N ARG A 307 -15.86 -16.14 2.91
CA ARG A 307 -16.51 -17.09 3.86
C ARG A 307 -17.78 -16.46 4.47
N HIS A 308 -17.78 -15.16 4.69
CA HIS A 308 -18.92 -14.40 5.23
C HIS A 308 -19.92 -13.93 4.15
N GLY A 309 -19.82 -14.44 2.93
CA GLY A 309 -20.69 -14.03 1.81
C GLY A 309 -20.49 -12.58 1.37
N MET A 310 -19.29 -12.05 1.60
CA MET A 310 -18.87 -10.70 1.20
C MET A 310 -17.67 -10.75 0.24
N ARG A 311 -17.33 -9.60 -0.31
CA ARG A 311 -16.08 -9.32 -1.02
C ARG A 311 -15.37 -8.14 -0.40
N CYS A 312 -14.08 -8.30 -0.13
CA CYS A 312 -13.19 -7.22 0.29
C CYS A 312 -12.58 -6.56 -0.94
N LEU A 313 -12.81 -5.25 -1.08
CA LEU A 313 -12.24 -4.43 -2.13
C LEU A 313 -11.01 -3.71 -1.58
N LEU A 314 -9.87 -4.04 -2.15
CA LEU A 314 -8.57 -3.40 -1.86
C LEU A 314 -8.18 -2.44 -3.01
N HIS A 315 -9.14 -1.76 -3.59
CA HIS A 315 -8.91 -0.72 -4.60
C HIS A 315 -8.83 0.65 -3.92
N GLU A 316 -8.04 1.55 -4.46
CA GLU A 316 -7.81 2.90 -3.92
C GLU A 316 -9.07 3.77 -4.00
N LYS A 317 -9.91 3.58 -5.02
CA LYS A 317 -11.16 4.34 -5.24
C LYS A 317 -12.25 3.45 -5.82
N PRO A 318 -12.86 2.55 -5.04
CA PRO A 318 -13.89 1.66 -5.55
C PRO A 318 -15.16 2.40 -5.97
N PHE A 319 -15.47 3.52 -5.33
CA PHE A 319 -16.69 4.31 -5.56
C PHE A 319 -16.34 5.78 -5.76
N ALA A 320 -16.73 6.33 -6.91
CA ALA A 320 -16.56 7.77 -7.15
C ALA A 320 -17.43 8.59 -6.18
N GLY A 321 -16.92 9.72 -5.71
CA GLY A 321 -17.64 10.60 -4.79
C GLY A 321 -17.61 10.20 -3.31
N LEU A 322 -17.14 8.99 -2.97
CA LEU A 322 -16.87 8.56 -1.60
C LEU A 322 -15.37 8.62 -1.28
N ASN A 323 -14.98 8.50 0.00
CA ASN A 323 -13.58 8.35 0.38
C ASN A 323 -12.93 7.17 -0.33
N GLY A 324 -11.67 7.31 -0.66
CA GLY A 324 -10.82 6.22 -1.15
C GLY A 324 -10.16 5.47 0.00
N SER A 325 -9.48 4.38 -0.32
CA SER A 325 -8.74 3.54 0.62
C SER A 325 -7.24 3.58 0.36
N GLY A 326 -6.46 3.70 1.43
CA GLY A 326 -5.01 3.70 1.39
C GLY A 326 -4.40 2.81 2.46
N LYS A 327 -3.10 3.03 2.67
CA LYS A 327 -2.32 2.50 3.80
C LYS A 327 -1.50 3.64 4.36
N HIS A 328 -1.73 4.02 5.60
CA HIS A 328 -0.88 4.98 6.25
C HIS A 328 0.34 4.25 6.82
N ASN A 329 1.53 4.59 6.33
CA ASN A 329 2.78 3.98 6.75
C ASN A 329 3.40 4.78 7.89
N ASN A 330 3.25 4.27 9.11
CA ASN A 330 3.86 4.83 10.31
C ASN A 330 5.32 4.34 10.41
N TRP A 331 6.24 5.11 9.84
CA TRP A 331 7.65 4.77 9.71
C TRP A 331 8.51 5.38 10.82
N SER A 332 9.46 4.61 11.37
CA SER A 332 10.42 5.06 12.37
C SER A 332 11.74 4.28 12.27
N LEU A 333 12.75 4.73 13.00
CA LEU A 333 14.08 4.13 13.08
C LEU A 333 14.40 3.77 14.54
N THR A 334 14.65 2.49 14.82
CA THR A 334 14.88 2.01 16.17
C THR A 334 16.16 1.18 16.23
N THR A 335 16.99 1.41 17.27
CA THR A 335 18.18 0.61 17.53
C THR A 335 17.82 -0.75 18.13
N ASP A 336 18.74 -1.71 18.07
CA ASP A 336 18.59 -3.04 18.68
C ASP A 336 18.48 -3.00 20.23
N ASP A 337 18.96 -1.93 20.86
CA ASP A 337 18.82 -1.66 22.29
C ASP A 337 17.65 -0.72 22.65
N GLY A 338 16.76 -0.44 21.68
CA GLY A 338 15.44 0.17 21.89
C GLY A 338 15.39 1.70 21.83
N ILE A 339 16.40 2.36 21.30
CA ILE A 339 16.41 3.82 21.11
C ILE A 339 15.68 4.15 19.81
N ASN A 340 14.60 4.94 19.89
CA ASN A 340 13.93 5.49 18.72
C ASN A 340 14.57 6.82 18.31
N LEU A 341 15.12 6.90 17.10
CA LEU A 341 15.80 8.10 16.59
C LEU A 341 14.85 9.28 16.33
N LEU A 342 13.55 8.99 16.21
CA LEU A 342 12.50 9.99 16.02
C LEU A 342 11.77 10.36 17.33
N GLU A 343 12.32 9.96 18.49
CA GLU A 343 11.77 10.37 19.79
C GLU A 343 12.29 11.76 20.19
N PRO A 344 11.44 12.81 20.18
CA PRO A 344 11.88 14.17 20.47
C PRO A 344 12.20 14.38 21.95
N GLY A 345 11.64 13.56 22.83
CA GLY A 345 11.71 13.76 24.27
C GLY A 345 10.78 14.90 24.75
N LYS A 346 10.96 15.27 26.03
CA LYS A 346 10.13 16.34 26.66
C LYS A 346 10.55 17.75 26.22
N THR A 347 11.80 17.92 25.84
CA THR A 347 12.39 19.20 25.42
C THR A 347 13.05 19.03 24.05
N PRO A 348 12.26 18.98 22.95
CA PRO A 348 12.80 18.75 21.62
C PRO A 348 13.91 19.71 21.20
N HIS A 349 13.87 20.97 21.66
CA HIS A 349 14.89 21.98 21.36
C HIS A 349 16.27 21.69 21.95
N GLU A 350 16.36 20.85 23.00
CA GLU A 350 17.62 20.41 23.63
C GLU A 350 18.14 19.08 23.04
N ASN A 351 17.30 18.34 22.31
CA ASN A 351 17.66 17.04 21.75
C ASN A 351 18.35 17.22 20.38
N ILE A 352 19.62 17.55 20.40
CA ILE A 352 20.41 17.89 19.19
C ILE A 352 20.48 16.69 18.23
N GLN A 353 20.63 15.46 18.73
CA GLN A 353 20.61 14.25 17.88
C GLN A 353 19.28 14.11 17.13
N PHE A 354 18.14 14.28 17.84
CA PHE A 354 16.83 14.25 17.22
C PHE A 354 16.66 15.35 16.16
N LEU A 355 17.09 16.58 16.47
CA LEU A 355 17.00 17.71 15.54
C LEU A 355 17.84 17.48 14.28
N LEU A 356 19.02 16.90 14.40
CA LEU A 356 19.83 16.52 13.23
C LEU A 356 19.14 15.42 12.42
N VAL A 357 18.64 14.37 13.06
CA VAL A 357 17.90 13.31 12.37
C VAL A 357 16.70 13.88 11.63
N LEU A 358 15.90 14.74 12.28
CA LEU A 358 14.73 15.37 11.68
C LEU A 358 15.11 16.24 10.47
N THR A 359 16.12 17.09 10.59
CA THR A 359 16.55 17.97 9.50
C THR A 359 17.18 17.20 8.34
N CYS A 360 17.87 16.08 8.60
CA CYS A 360 18.30 15.14 7.57
C CYS A 360 17.12 14.54 6.80
N ILE A 361 16.05 14.15 7.49
CA ILE A 361 14.85 13.62 6.84
C ILE A 361 14.16 14.71 6.01
N LEU A 362 14.05 15.95 6.52
CA LEU A 362 13.53 17.07 5.73
C LEU A 362 14.33 17.28 4.45
N LYS A 363 15.65 17.27 4.54
CA LYS A 363 16.53 17.34 3.37
C LYS A 363 16.31 16.20 2.40
N ALA A 364 16.25 14.96 2.89
CA ALA A 364 16.02 13.76 2.10
C ALA A 364 14.70 13.86 1.31
N VAL A 365 13.62 14.23 1.98
CA VAL A 365 12.28 14.33 1.39
C VAL A 365 12.20 15.51 0.41
N ASP A 366 12.81 16.64 0.71
CA ASP A 366 12.83 17.80 -0.20
C ASP A 366 13.65 17.52 -1.46
N LYS A 367 14.82 16.91 -1.31
CA LYS A 367 15.72 16.56 -2.42
C LYS A 367 15.10 15.52 -3.36
N HIS A 368 14.34 14.56 -2.81
CA HIS A 368 13.80 13.40 -3.51
C HIS A 368 12.25 13.30 -3.44
N ALA A 369 11.57 14.44 -3.38
CA ALA A 369 10.11 14.49 -3.32
C ALA A 369 9.44 13.81 -4.55
N ASP A 370 10.08 13.88 -5.70
CA ASP A 370 9.67 13.21 -6.93
C ASP A 370 9.70 11.67 -6.80
N LEU A 371 10.77 11.11 -6.26
CA LEU A 371 10.89 9.67 -6.00
C LEU A 371 9.90 9.20 -4.93
N LEU A 372 9.73 9.97 -3.86
CA LEU A 372 8.77 9.61 -2.81
C LEU A 372 7.34 9.64 -3.34
N ARG A 373 6.99 10.60 -4.21
CA ARG A 373 5.69 10.60 -4.90
C ARG A 373 5.55 9.42 -5.85
N GLU A 374 6.60 9.08 -6.59
CA GLU A 374 6.62 7.93 -7.49
C GLU A 374 6.37 6.61 -6.75
N SER A 375 6.96 6.43 -5.56
CA SER A 375 6.81 5.22 -4.75
C SER A 375 5.38 4.88 -4.31
N ALA A 376 4.45 5.84 -4.45
CA ALA A 376 3.02 5.67 -4.26
C ALA A 376 2.23 5.89 -5.57
N ALA A 377 2.88 5.77 -6.73
CA ALA A 377 2.24 5.90 -8.02
C ALA A 377 1.52 4.61 -8.40
N ASP A 378 0.21 4.69 -8.52
CA ASP A 378 -0.67 3.61 -8.96
C ASP A 378 -1.88 4.18 -9.73
N VAL A 379 -2.45 3.36 -10.62
CA VAL A 379 -3.63 3.74 -11.42
C VAL A 379 -4.81 4.15 -10.52
N GLY A 380 -5.03 3.42 -9.43
CA GLY A 380 -6.10 3.71 -8.46
C GLY A 380 -5.82 4.98 -7.67
N ASN A 381 -4.57 5.29 -7.37
CA ASN A 381 -4.19 6.52 -6.70
C ASN A 381 -4.40 7.78 -7.56
N ASP A 382 -4.35 7.67 -8.88
CA ASP A 382 -4.76 8.78 -9.77
C ASP A 382 -6.23 9.19 -9.55
N GLN A 383 -7.07 8.25 -9.08
CA GLN A 383 -8.47 8.48 -8.75
C GLN A 383 -8.69 8.90 -7.29
N ARG A 384 -7.78 8.51 -6.38
CA ARG A 384 -7.92 8.72 -4.93
C ARG A 384 -7.31 10.03 -4.45
N LEU A 385 -6.10 10.36 -4.89
CA LEU A 385 -5.34 11.50 -4.34
C LEU A 385 -6.00 12.85 -4.61
N GLY A 386 -5.91 13.76 -3.64
CA GLY A 386 -6.35 15.15 -3.79
C GLY A 386 -7.68 15.52 -3.14
N GLY A 387 -8.26 14.65 -2.34
CA GLY A 387 -9.50 14.93 -1.61
C GLY A 387 -10.07 13.71 -0.90
N HIS A 388 -11.15 13.89 -0.14
CA HIS A 388 -11.82 12.81 0.60
C HIS A 388 -10.84 12.01 1.48
N GLU A 389 -10.09 12.71 2.35
CA GLU A 389 -9.07 12.19 3.28
C GLU A 389 -7.79 11.63 2.64
N ALA A 390 -7.67 11.66 1.31
CA ALA A 390 -6.43 11.32 0.63
C ALA A 390 -5.57 12.57 0.40
N PRO A 391 -4.24 12.53 0.65
CA PRO A 391 -3.38 13.68 0.49
C PRO A 391 -3.30 14.15 -0.97
N PRO A 392 -2.96 15.43 -1.21
CA PRO A 392 -2.72 15.91 -2.57
C PRO A 392 -1.48 15.25 -3.19
N ALA A 393 -1.40 15.25 -4.52
CA ALA A 393 -0.30 14.66 -5.29
C ALA A 393 1.00 15.51 -5.25
N VAL A 394 1.27 16.13 -4.13
CA VAL A 394 2.45 16.97 -3.84
C VAL A 394 3.03 16.53 -2.50
N ILE A 395 4.28 16.15 -2.47
CA ILE A 395 4.96 15.82 -1.22
C ILE A 395 5.20 17.10 -0.42
N SER A 396 4.79 17.09 0.84
CA SER A 396 5.12 18.07 1.87
C SER A 396 5.16 17.37 3.22
N VAL A 397 5.84 18.00 4.20
CA VAL A 397 6.00 17.45 5.55
C VAL A 397 5.24 18.33 6.54
N PHE A 398 4.37 17.70 7.33
CA PHE A 398 3.73 18.33 8.48
C PHE A 398 4.55 18.02 9.73
N LEU A 399 4.92 19.04 10.48
CA LEU A 399 5.69 18.91 11.72
C LEU A 399 4.86 19.25 12.96
N GLY A 400 3.82 20.02 12.81
CA GLY A 400 3.02 20.58 13.88
C GLY A 400 3.68 21.78 14.54
N GLU A 401 2.88 22.50 15.35
CA GLU A 401 3.26 23.81 15.90
C GLU A 401 4.53 23.79 16.78
N GLN A 402 4.76 22.70 17.53
CA GLN A 402 5.91 22.59 18.42
C GLN A 402 7.24 22.53 17.67
N LEU A 403 7.34 21.63 16.70
CA LEU A 403 8.59 21.47 15.93
C LEU A 403 8.77 22.56 14.90
N GLU A 404 7.69 23.14 14.37
CA GLU A 404 7.74 24.33 13.51
C GLU A 404 8.35 25.52 14.27
N ASP A 405 7.87 25.82 15.49
CA ASP A 405 8.44 26.87 16.35
C ASP A 405 9.93 26.64 16.64
N VAL A 406 10.33 25.40 16.90
CA VAL A 406 11.75 25.04 17.10
C VAL A 406 12.56 25.30 15.83
N LEU A 407 12.08 24.89 14.66
CA LEU A 407 12.77 25.14 13.39
C LEU A 407 12.85 26.62 13.06
N GLU A 408 11.79 27.40 13.28
CA GLU A 408 11.80 28.86 13.08
C GLU A 408 12.83 29.56 13.97
N GLN A 409 12.98 29.11 15.23
CA GLN A 409 14.03 29.62 16.12
C GLN A 409 15.42 29.29 15.57
N LEU A 410 15.65 28.05 15.13
CA LEU A 410 16.94 27.62 14.54
C LEU A 410 17.29 28.40 13.28
N ILE A 411 16.32 28.63 12.39
CA ILE A 411 16.52 29.39 11.15
C ILE A 411 16.83 30.85 11.45
N SER A 412 16.04 31.48 12.34
CA SER A 412 16.13 32.93 12.58
C SER A 412 17.31 33.34 13.47
N THR A 413 17.59 32.56 14.54
CA THR A 413 18.59 32.91 15.55
C THR A 413 19.80 31.96 15.59
N GLY A 414 19.69 30.81 14.94
CA GLY A 414 20.71 29.73 14.99
C GLY A 414 20.61 28.84 16.20
N THR A 415 19.75 29.15 17.18
CA THR A 415 19.56 28.36 18.39
C THR A 415 18.09 28.32 18.76
N ALA A 416 17.61 27.17 19.21
CA ALA A 416 16.27 27.04 19.80
C ALA A 416 16.42 27.02 21.33
N THR A 417 15.68 27.89 22.00
CA THR A 417 15.78 28.09 23.46
C THR A 417 14.54 27.62 24.22
N ARG A 418 13.49 27.22 23.50
CA ARG A 418 12.23 26.77 24.07
C ARG A 418 11.50 25.82 23.13
N SER A 419 10.63 25.01 23.71
CA SER A 419 9.61 24.25 22.96
C SER A 419 8.23 24.55 23.55
N LYS A 420 7.23 24.66 22.69
CA LYS A 420 5.84 24.70 23.13
C LYS A 420 5.51 23.40 23.87
N THR A 421 4.78 23.48 24.97
CA THR A 421 4.31 22.30 25.72
C THR A 421 2.79 22.19 25.56
N GLY A 422 2.30 20.95 25.55
CA GLY A 422 0.86 20.73 25.58
C GLY A 422 0.21 21.33 26.82
N GLU A 423 -1.02 21.79 26.69
CA GLU A 423 -1.80 22.32 27.80
C GLU A 423 -2.46 21.18 28.60
N LYS A 424 -2.69 21.43 29.88
CA LYS A 424 -3.48 20.50 30.71
C LYS A 424 -4.96 20.58 30.27
N MET A 425 -5.51 19.44 29.89
CA MET A 425 -6.93 19.32 29.54
C MET A 425 -7.74 19.06 30.81
N ASP A 426 -8.56 20.06 31.20
CA ASP A 426 -9.58 19.91 32.23
C ASP A 426 -10.95 19.84 31.54
N THR A 427 -11.63 18.73 31.68
CA THR A 427 -12.96 18.52 31.09
C THR A 427 -14.07 19.21 31.89
N GLY A 428 -13.78 19.79 33.04
CA GLY A 428 -14.77 20.38 33.96
C GLY A 428 -15.59 19.32 34.73
N VAL A 429 -15.30 18.04 34.55
CA VAL A 429 -16.00 16.93 35.18
C VAL A 429 -15.09 16.27 36.23
N LYS A 430 -15.44 16.41 37.52
CA LYS A 430 -14.62 15.93 38.66
C LYS A 430 -14.28 14.44 38.64
N THR A 431 -15.05 13.61 37.96
CA THR A 431 -14.85 12.17 37.87
C THR A 431 -13.95 11.77 36.69
N LEU A 432 -13.64 12.69 35.79
CA LEU A 432 -12.71 12.47 34.70
C LEU A 432 -11.32 12.95 35.09
N PRO A 433 -10.26 12.16 34.84
CA PRO A 433 -8.88 12.57 35.11
C PRO A 433 -8.47 13.70 34.20
N ASP A 434 -7.70 14.64 34.73
CA ASP A 434 -6.98 15.60 33.91
C ASP A 434 -5.85 14.90 33.16
N PHE A 435 -5.57 15.32 31.94
CA PHE A 435 -4.45 14.82 31.15
C PHE A 435 -3.78 15.95 30.35
N MET A 436 -2.55 15.73 29.98
CA MET A 436 -1.84 16.64 29.06
C MET A 436 -2.26 16.31 27.63
N LYS A 437 -2.75 17.30 26.88
CA LYS A 437 -2.94 17.13 25.45
C LYS A 437 -1.59 17.19 24.72
N ASP A 438 -1.52 16.58 23.56
CA ASP A 438 -0.36 16.72 22.71
C ASP A 438 -0.12 18.19 22.32
N ALA A 439 1.16 18.57 22.14
CA ALA A 439 1.53 19.93 21.83
C ALA A 439 1.04 20.39 20.44
N THR A 440 0.68 19.43 19.57
CA THR A 440 0.20 19.67 18.21
C THR A 440 -0.94 18.73 17.89
N ASP A 441 -1.83 19.18 17.02
CA ASP A 441 -2.88 18.33 16.42
C ASP A 441 -2.36 17.63 15.18
N ARG A 442 -3.12 16.66 14.65
CA ARG A 442 -2.82 15.95 13.41
C ARG A 442 -3.32 16.75 12.20
N ASN A 443 -2.60 16.64 11.07
CA ASN A 443 -3.07 17.19 9.80
C ASN A 443 -3.42 16.05 8.84
N ARG A 444 -4.72 15.79 8.69
CA ARG A 444 -5.24 14.74 7.79
C ARG A 444 -4.97 15.00 6.31
N THR A 445 -4.63 16.22 5.93
CA THR A 445 -4.36 16.60 4.53
C THR A 445 -2.90 16.49 4.15
N SER A 446 -2.00 16.24 5.10
CA SER A 446 -0.56 16.12 4.84
C SER A 446 -0.20 14.74 4.27
N PRO A 447 0.61 14.66 3.22
CA PRO A 447 1.10 13.39 2.68
C PRO A 447 2.16 12.72 3.56
N PHE A 448 2.90 13.49 4.36
CA PHE A 448 3.93 13.00 5.26
C PHE A 448 3.94 13.79 6.54
N ALA A 449 3.49 13.20 7.64
CA ALA A 449 3.24 13.89 8.90
C ALA A 449 4.07 13.31 10.05
N PHE A 450 4.69 14.18 10.85
CA PHE A 450 5.29 13.80 12.12
C PHE A 450 4.19 13.62 13.18
N THR A 451 4.12 12.44 13.79
CA THR A 451 3.06 12.06 14.72
C THR A 451 3.63 11.59 16.07
N GLY A 452 4.45 12.43 16.68
CA GLY A 452 5.01 12.25 18.04
C GLY A 452 6.40 11.59 18.06
N ASN A 453 6.57 10.40 17.51
CA ASN A 453 7.85 9.68 17.47
C ASN A 453 8.03 8.83 16.20
N LYS A 454 7.29 9.18 15.16
CA LYS A 454 7.29 8.53 13.85
C LYS A 454 6.81 9.48 12.78
N LEU A 455 7.03 9.13 11.53
CA LEU A 455 6.54 9.84 10.37
C LEU A 455 5.52 8.96 9.64
N GLU A 456 4.34 9.50 9.41
CA GLU A 456 3.22 8.83 8.76
C GLU A 456 3.17 9.23 7.28
N PHE A 457 3.47 8.27 6.38
CA PHE A 457 3.34 8.46 4.94
C PHE A 457 1.97 7.95 4.48
N ARG A 458 1.12 8.87 4.00
CA ARG A 458 -0.32 8.66 3.79
C ARG A 458 -0.72 8.38 2.33
N MET A 459 0.23 8.31 1.40
CA MET A 459 -0.08 8.23 -0.04
C MET A 459 -0.24 6.82 -0.58
N VAL A 460 0.27 5.79 0.10
CA VAL A 460 0.26 4.41 -0.42
C VAL A 460 -1.17 3.91 -0.66
N GLY A 461 -1.42 3.31 -1.80
CA GLY A 461 -2.72 2.77 -2.17
C GLY A 461 -3.11 1.51 -1.41
N SER A 462 -4.41 1.24 -1.28
CA SER A 462 -4.94 0.11 -0.52
C SER A 462 -4.45 -1.25 -1.01
N LYS A 463 -4.29 -1.45 -2.32
CA LYS A 463 -3.81 -2.71 -2.90
C LYS A 463 -2.30 -2.80 -3.02
N ASP A 464 -1.57 -1.66 -2.88
CA ASP A 464 -0.15 -1.61 -3.16
C ASP A 464 0.68 -2.32 -2.08
N SER A 465 1.89 -2.75 -2.45
CA SER A 465 2.91 -3.16 -1.49
C SER A 465 3.49 -1.93 -0.78
N ILE A 466 3.71 -2.05 0.53
CA ILE A 466 4.42 -1.01 1.28
C ILE A 466 5.93 -1.00 1.01
N SER A 467 6.46 -1.96 0.25
CA SER A 467 7.90 -2.07 0.01
C SER A 467 8.46 -0.87 -0.73
N ALA A 468 7.81 -0.41 -1.81
CA ALA A 468 8.33 0.67 -2.66
C ALA A 468 8.58 1.96 -1.88
N CYS A 469 7.61 2.45 -1.13
CA CYS A 469 7.76 3.69 -0.34
C CYS A 469 8.84 3.55 0.75
N ASN A 470 8.95 2.38 1.37
CA ASN A 470 9.97 2.14 2.39
C ASN A 470 11.37 2.00 1.80
N VAL A 471 11.52 1.44 0.59
CA VAL A 471 12.79 1.45 -0.15
C VAL A 471 13.26 2.88 -0.39
N VAL A 472 12.37 3.73 -0.86
CA VAL A 472 12.69 5.15 -1.10
C VAL A 472 13.02 5.86 0.20
N LEU A 473 12.14 5.80 1.22
CA LEU A 473 12.36 6.46 2.51
C LEU A 473 13.69 6.06 3.17
N ASN A 474 14.00 4.76 3.19
CA ASN A 474 15.24 4.27 3.76
C ASN A 474 16.47 4.80 2.99
N THR A 475 16.43 4.77 1.66
CA THR A 475 17.59 5.13 0.82
C THR A 475 17.86 6.63 0.82
N ILE A 476 16.82 7.47 0.67
CA ILE A 476 17.00 8.93 0.69
C ILE A 476 17.46 9.42 2.07
N THR A 477 16.99 8.77 3.14
CA THR A 477 17.42 9.07 4.51
C THR A 477 18.87 8.62 4.75
N ALA A 478 19.26 7.46 4.20
CA ALA A 478 20.64 6.99 4.26
C ALA A 478 21.60 7.98 3.55
N GLU A 479 21.22 8.53 2.41
CA GLU A 479 21.98 9.58 1.73
C GLU A 479 22.16 10.82 2.61
N ALA A 480 21.08 11.32 3.18
CA ALA A 480 21.16 12.50 4.06
C ALA A 480 22.02 12.27 5.32
N PHE A 481 21.92 11.07 5.91
CA PHE A 481 22.79 10.70 7.03
C PHE A 481 24.26 10.58 6.62
N LYS A 482 24.55 10.00 5.44
CA LYS A 482 25.91 9.93 4.90
C LYS A 482 26.49 11.32 4.71
N GLU A 483 25.76 12.21 4.03
CA GLU A 483 26.19 13.58 3.78
C GLU A 483 26.45 14.34 5.11
N ALA A 484 25.60 14.16 6.12
CA ALA A 484 25.80 14.74 7.44
C ALA A 484 27.05 14.17 8.12
N CYS A 485 27.26 12.87 8.09
CA CYS A 485 28.45 12.22 8.68
C CYS A 485 29.74 12.68 7.98
N ASP A 486 29.74 12.79 6.65
CA ASP A 486 30.92 13.24 5.89
C ASP A 486 31.37 14.65 6.33
N VAL A 487 30.44 15.53 6.66
CA VAL A 487 30.74 16.87 7.23
C VAL A 487 31.23 16.76 8.66
N LEU A 488 30.53 16.03 9.52
CA LEU A 488 30.78 15.99 10.95
C LEU A 488 32.07 15.25 11.32
N GLU A 489 32.46 14.22 10.57
CA GLU A 489 33.70 13.47 10.78
C GLU A 489 34.95 14.31 10.48
N SER A 490 34.82 15.32 9.61
CA SER A 490 35.92 16.23 9.25
C SER A 490 35.97 17.51 10.09
N ALA A 491 35.01 17.72 10.99
CA ALA A 491 34.89 18.95 11.78
C ALA A 491 35.91 18.98 12.92
N GLU A 492 36.55 20.16 13.13
CA GLU A 492 37.44 20.40 14.25
C GLU A 492 36.66 20.56 15.58
N ASP A 493 35.47 21.16 15.52
CA ASP A 493 34.53 21.34 16.64
C ASP A 493 33.21 20.67 16.28
N PHE A 494 32.97 19.50 16.85
CA PHE A 494 31.79 18.68 16.57
C PHE A 494 30.48 19.38 16.95
N ASP A 495 30.43 19.99 18.15
CA ASP A 495 29.20 20.60 18.65
C ASP A 495 28.81 21.80 17.79
N LEU A 496 29.75 22.65 17.43
CA LEU A 496 29.51 23.76 16.52
C LEU A 496 29.07 23.26 15.15
N ALA A 497 29.75 22.27 14.58
CA ALA A 497 29.42 21.73 13.26
C ALA A 497 28.03 21.11 13.20
N VAL A 498 27.58 20.42 14.25
CA VAL A 498 26.22 19.88 14.33
C VAL A 498 25.18 20.99 14.33
N HIS A 499 25.37 22.06 15.11
CA HIS A 499 24.46 23.21 15.16
C HIS A 499 24.40 23.94 13.82
N ASP A 500 25.55 24.16 13.19
CA ASP A 500 25.60 24.81 11.86
C ASP A 500 24.91 23.96 10.81
N LEU A 501 25.10 22.65 10.83
CA LEU A 501 24.48 21.71 9.90
C LEU A 501 22.94 21.64 10.05
N ILE A 502 22.46 21.60 11.29
CA ILE A 502 21.00 21.63 11.58
C ILE A 502 20.39 22.92 11.04
N LYS A 503 21.05 24.08 11.32
CA LYS A 503 20.59 25.37 10.82
C LYS A 503 20.61 25.44 9.29
N GLU A 504 21.68 24.95 8.67
CA GLU A 504 21.80 24.90 7.22
C GLU A 504 20.68 24.09 6.59
N TYR A 505 20.49 22.84 7.05
CA TYR A 505 19.46 21.95 6.51
C TYR A 505 18.05 22.49 6.77
N ALA A 506 17.77 23.01 7.96
CA ALA A 506 16.49 23.63 8.27
C ALA A 506 16.20 24.81 7.32
N THR A 507 17.21 25.65 7.06
CA THR A 507 17.06 26.83 6.19
C THR A 507 16.87 26.46 4.72
N GLN A 508 17.67 25.51 4.20
CA GLN A 508 17.64 25.13 2.79
C GLN A 508 16.37 24.34 2.43
N HIS A 509 15.87 23.53 3.36
CA HIS A 509 14.80 22.58 3.11
C HIS A 509 13.46 22.95 3.77
N GLN A 510 13.32 24.16 4.34
CA GLN A 510 12.06 24.65 4.91
C GLN A 510 10.89 24.67 3.90
N ARG A 511 11.19 24.73 2.59
CA ARG A 511 10.18 24.79 1.53
C ARG A 511 9.28 23.54 1.48
N ILE A 512 9.76 22.38 1.98
CA ILE A 512 8.99 21.14 2.04
C ILE A 512 8.01 21.10 3.22
N VAL A 513 8.23 21.96 4.25
CA VAL A 513 7.38 21.99 5.44
C VAL A 513 6.09 22.77 5.13
N PHE A 514 4.95 22.16 5.41
CA PHE A 514 3.65 22.76 5.24
C PHE A 514 2.66 22.25 6.30
N ASN A 515 2.22 23.15 7.17
CA ASN A 515 1.29 22.84 8.26
C ASN A 515 -0.17 23.29 7.97
N GLY A 516 -0.43 23.79 6.75
CA GLY A 516 -1.74 24.27 6.32
C GLY A 516 -2.66 23.18 5.75
N ASN A 517 -3.78 23.62 5.18
CA ASN A 517 -4.74 22.73 4.51
C ASN A 517 -4.24 22.35 3.11
N GLY A 518 -3.79 21.09 2.95
CA GLY A 518 -3.32 20.55 1.68
C GLY A 518 -4.40 20.41 0.60
N TYR A 519 -5.68 20.47 0.94
CA TYR A 519 -6.79 20.44 -0.01
C TYR A 519 -7.15 21.81 -0.58
N ALA A 520 -6.61 22.87 -0.02
CA ALA A 520 -6.85 24.23 -0.52
C ALA A 520 -6.28 24.38 -1.94
N PRO A 521 -7.05 24.94 -2.91
CA PRO A 521 -6.57 25.15 -4.27
C PRO A 521 -5.32 26.03 -4.38
N GLU A 522 -5.09 26.86 -3.35
CA GLU A 522 -3.93 27.73 -3.21
C GLU A 522 -2.65 26.96 -2.94
N TRP A 523 -2.77 25.76 -2.31
CA TRP A 523 -1.60 24.95 -1.97
C TRP A 523 -0.83 24.47 -3.21
N GLU A 524 -1.51 23.99 -4.23
CA GLU A 524 -0.82 23.56 -5.45
C GLU A 524 -0.06 24.72 -6.12
N LYS A 525 -0.64 25.92 -6.13
CA LYS A 525 0.02 27.12 -6.64
C LYS A 525 1.24 27.48 -5.82
N GLU A 526 1.10 27.43 -4.50
CA GLU A 526 2.20 27.67 -3.57
C GLU A 526 3.31 26.62 -3.70
N ALA A 527 2.96 25.34 -3.83
CA ALA A 527 3.92 24.25 -4.04
C ALA A 527 4.75 24.48 -5.33
N ARG A 528 4.09 24.84 -6.42
CA ARG A 528 4.78 25.22 -7.67
C ARG A 528 5.68 26.43 -7.48
N ARG A 529 5.24 27.47 -6.73
CA ARG A 529 6.05 28.64 -6.39
C ARG A 529 7.28 28.28 -5.58
N ARG A 530 7.17 27.31 -4.67
CA ARG A 530 8.28 26.77 -3.88
C ARG A 530 9.21 25.86 -4.70
N GLY A 531 8.85 25.52 -5.94
CA GLY A 531 9.60 24.60 -6.80
C GLY A 531 9.46 23.13 -6.38
N LEU A 532 8.35 22.75 -5.67
CA LEU A 532 8.06 21.37 -5.33
C LEU A 532 7.46 20.63 -6.54
N PRO A 533 7.79 19.35 -6.75
CA PRO A 533 7.19 18.54 -7.81
C PRO A 533 5.68 18.37 -7.60
N VAL A 534 4.89 18.63 -8.63
CA VAL A 534 3.44 18.38 -8.67
C VAL A 534 3.17 17.31 -9.71
N LEU A 535 3.12 16.07 -9.28
CA LEU A 535 3.01 14.88 -10.14
C LEU A 535 1.62 14.25 -9.94
N THR A 536 0.67 14.70 -10.73
CA THR A 536 -0.76 14.41 -10.54
C THR A 536 -1.18 13.01 -10.99
N SER A 537 -0.39 12.36 -11.84
CA SER A 537 -0.68 11.00 -12.30
C SER A 537 0.52 10.07 -12.13
N MET A 538 0.23 8.77 -12.17
CA MET A 538 1.26 7.72 -12.22
C MET A 538 2.20 7.94 -13.42
N VAL A 539 1.65 8.25 -14.60
CA VAL A 539 2.44 8.48 -15.82
C VAL A 539 3.42 9.65 -15.69
N ASP A 540 3.05 10.68 -14.92
CA ASP A 540 3.92 11.83 -14.63
C ASP A 540 5.00 11.50 -13.59
N ALA A 541 4.74 10.57 -12.69
CA ALA A 541 5.64 10.20 -11.61
C ALA A 541 6.73 9.20 -12.05
N ILE A 542 6.40 8.23 -12.88
CA ILE A 542 7.33 7.16 -13.33
C ILE A 542 8.70 7.69 -13.80
N PRO A 543 8.82 8.82 -14.54
CA PRO A 543 10.14 9.31 -14.97
C PRO A 543 11.13 9.59 -13.84
N ALA A 544 10.65 9.79 -12.60
CA ALA A 544 11.52 10.01 -11.44
C ALA A 544 12.49 8.84 -11.19
N LEU A 545 12.08 7.60 -11.51
CA LEU A 545 12.90 6.40 -11.34
C LEU A 545 14.17 6.39 -12.20
N THR A 546 14.14 7.02 -13.39
CA THR A 546 15.21 6.92 -14.38
C THR A 546 16.00 8.20 -14.56
N THR A 547 15.83 9.17 -13.64
CA THR A 547 16.68 10.38 -13.60
C THR A 547 18.10 10.02 -13.17
N ASP A 548 19.11 10.78 -13.66
CA ASP A 548 20.50 10.60 -13.22
C ASP A 548 20.61 10.65 -11.69
N LYS A 549 19.90 11.56 -11.04
CA LYS A 549 19.80 11.69 -9.59
C LYS A 549 19.36 10.38 -8.91
N ALA A 550 18.33 9.72 -9.45
CA ALA A 550 17.84 8.46 -8.91
C ALA A 550 18.84 7.31 -9.14
N VAL A 551 19.41 7.24 -10.33
CA VAL A 551 20.42 6.23 -10.69
C VAL A 551 21.66 6.35 -9.80
N GLU A 552 22.14 7.55 -9.57
CA GLU A 552 23.26 7.83 -8.66
C GLU A 552 22.93 7.43 -7.23
N LEU A 553 21.79 7.89 -6.70
CA LEU A 553 21.33 7.57 -5.35
C LEU A 553 21.27 6.06 -5.11
N PHE A 554 20.49 5.35 -5.90
CA PHE A 554 20.29 3.93 -5.68
C PHE A 554 21.54 3.09 -5.99
N GLY A 555 22.36 3.53 -6.95
CA GLY A 555 23.63 2.91 -7.28
C GLY A 555 24.66 3.06 -6.17
N GLU A 556 24.77 4.24 -5.54
CA GLU A 556 25.68 4.49 -4.43
C GLU A 556 25.44 3.56 -3.24
N PHE A 557 24.16 3.32 -2.91
CA PHE A 557 23.78 2.45 -1.80
C PHE A 557 23.55 0.99 -2.19
N GLY A 558 23.76 0.63 -3.47
CA GLY A 558 23.58 -0.74 -3.96
C GLY A 558 22.15 -1.25 -3.88
N VAL A 559 21.16 -0.35 -3.87
CA VAL A 559 19.73 -0.70 -3.75
C VAL A 559 19.16 -1.12 -5.07
N PHE A 560 19.41 -0.35 -6.13
CA PHE A 560 19.06 -0.67 -7.50
C PHE A 560 20.23 -0.39 -8.45
N THR A 561 20.37 -1.24 -9.46
CA THR A 561 21.14 -0.90 -10.65
C THR A 561 20.29 -0.03 -11.59
N LYS A 562 20.96 0.69 -12.49
CA LYS A 562 20.26 1.46 -13.56
C LYS A 562 19.29 0.57 -14.34
N THR A 563 19.71 -0.63 -14.69
CA THR A 563 18.90 -1.60 -15.46
C THR A 563 17.67 -2.04 -14.68
N GLU A 564 17.78 -2.25 -13.35
CA GLU A 564 16.64 -2.57 -12.51
C GLU A 564 15.63 -1.40 -12.42
N LEU A 565 16.09 -0.14 -12.39
CA LEU A 565 15.23 1.05 -12.40
C LEU A 565 14.49 1.23 -13.72
N GLU A 566 15.22 1.11 -14.84
CA GLU A 566 14.64 1.18 -16.19
C GLU A 566 13.57 0.09 -16.39
N SER A 567 13.86 -1.12 -15.96
CA SER A 567 12.92 -2.24 -15.99
C SER A 567 11.62 -1.94 -15.21
N ARG A 568 11.74 -1.39 -14.01
CA ARG A 568 10.58 -1.04 -13.19
C ARG A 568 9.73 0.05 -13.83
N ALA A 569 10.36 1.06 -14.42
CA ALA A 569 9.65 2.11 -15.14
C ALA A 569 8.86 1.54 -16.33
N GLU A 570 9.44 0.65 -17.12
CA GLU A 570 8.75 -0.01 -18.24
C GLU A 570 7.56 -0.86 -17.75
N ILE A 571 7.75 -1.65 -16.69
CA ILE A 571 6.66 -2.45 -16.08
C ILE A 571 5.52 -1.55 -15.60
N GLN A 572 5.82 -0.43 -14.97
CA GLN A 572 4.80 0.49 -14.48
C GLN A 572 4.00 1.14 -15.63
N TYR A 573 4.66 1.56 -16.71
CA TYR A 573 3.96 2.05 -17.90
C TYR A 573 3.04 0.98 -18.50
N GLU A 574 3.53 -0.26 -18.58
CA GLU A 574 2.76 -1.39 -19.09
C GLU A 574 1.54 -1.68 -18.22
N ILE A 575 1.70 -1.69 -16.88
CA ILE A 575 0.60 -1.88 -15.92
C ILE A 575 -0.45 -0.78 -16.09
N TYR A 576 -0.03 0.50 -16.17
CA TYR A 576 -0.94 1.61 -16.38
C TYR A 576 -1.77 1.45 -17.66
N ALA A 577 -1.10 1.22 -18.77
CA ALA A 577 -1.76 1.08 -20.08
C ALA A 577 -2.73 -0.11 -20.11
N LYS A 578 -2.33 -1.26 -19.56
CA LYS A 578 -3.18 -2.46 -19.47
C LYS A 578 -4.39 -2.25 -18.57
N ALA A 579 -4.22 -1.62 -17.40
CA ALA A 579 -5.31 -1.36 -16.47
C ALA A 579 -6.36 -0.45 -17.11
N ILE A 580 -5.97 0.69 -17.66
CA ILE A 580 -6.89 1.62 -18.34
C ILE A 580 -7.57 0.98 -19.55
N ASN A 581 -6.83 0.16 -20.32
CA ASN A 581 -7.43 -0.59 -21.45
C ASN A 581 -8.50 -1.58 -20.99
N ILE A 582 -8.25 -2.32 -19.89
CA ILE A 582 -9.25 -3.25 -19.33
C ILE A 582 -10.47 -2.48 -18.85
N GLU A 583 -10.31 -1.36 -18.17
CA GLU A 583 -11.41 -0.51 -17.73
C GLU A 583 -12.23 0.02 -18.91
N ALA A 584 -11.57 0.57 -19.93
CA ALA A 584 -12.23 1.09 -21.13
C ALA A 584 -13.02 0.01 -21.87
N LYS A 585 -12.41 -1.18 -22.07
CA LYS A 585 -13.09 -2.34 -22.67
C LYS A 585 -14.28 -2.80 -21.84
N THR A 586 -14.16 -2.79 -20.52
CA THR A 586 -15.25 -3.16 -19.60
C THR A 586 -16.42 -2.18 -19.71
N MET A 587 -16.13 -0.87 -19.79
CA MET A 587 -17.18 0.15 -19.99
C MET A 587 -17.92 -0.07 -21.30
N VAL A 588 -17.21 -0.32 -22.40
CA VAL A 588 -17.81 -0.61 -23.71
C VAL A 588 -18.69 -1.87 -23.66
N ASP A 589 -18.19 -2.94 -23.03
CA ASP A 589 -18.93 -4.20 -22.88
C ASP A 589 -20.22 -4.02 -22.08
N MET A 590 -20.13 -3.34 -20.91
CA MET A 590 -21.30 -3.06 -20.07
C MET A 590 -22.31 -2.14 -20.76
N ALA A 591 -21.85 -1.09 -21.43
CA ALA A 591 -22.71 -0.18 -22.16
C ALA A 591 -23.46 -0.92 -23.26
N THR A 592 -22.75 -1.74 -24.06
CA THR A 592 -23.31 -2.47 -25.21
C THR A 592 -24.26 -3.57 -24.79
N LYS A 593 -23.90 -4.38 -23.80
CA LYS A 593 -24.61 -5.62 -23.46
C LYS A 593 -25.67 -5.47 -22.36
N GLN A 594 -25.55 -4.45 -21.53
CA GLN A 594 -26.39 -4.28 -20.34
C GLN A 594 -27.17 -2.97 -20.37
N ILE A 595 -26.48 -1.82 -20.45
CA ILE A 595 -27.07 -0.49 -20.25
C ILE A 595 -27.98 -0.13 -21.43
N ILE A 596 -27.45 -0.14 -22.65
CA ILE A 596 -28.23 0.20 -23.86
C ILE A 596 -29.49 -0.69 -24.00
N PRO A 597 -29.41 -2.03 -23.88
CA PRO A 597 -30.59 -2.89 -23.93
C PRO A 597 -31.62 -2.61 -22.83
N ALA A 598 -31.18 -2.29 -21.60
CA ALA A 598 -32.07 -1.96 -20.50
C ALA A 598 -32.83 -0.65 -20.77
N VAL A 599 -32.14 0.38 -21.25
CA VAL A 599 -32.74 1.67 -21.58
C VAL A 599 -33.72 1.54 -22.76
N ILE A 600 -33.42 0.72 -23.78
CA ILE A 600 -34.34 0.42 -24.88
C ILE A 600 -35.63 -0.22 -24.36
N LYS A 601 -35.52 -1.20 -23.44
CA LYS A 601 -36.70 -1.81 -22.79
C LYS A 601 -37.50 -0.77 -22.01
N TYR A 602 -36.87 0.10 -21.25
CA TYR A 602 -37.53 1.15 -20.50
C TYR A 602 -38.28 2.13 -21.42
N THR A 603 -37.64 2.59 -22.51
CA THR A 603 -38.32 3.47 -23.51
C THR A 603 -39.50 2.79 -24.18
N THR A 604 -39.46 1.47 -24.41
CA THR A 604 -40.58 0.69 -24.91
C THR A 604 -41.75 0.70 -23.93
N VAL A 605 -41.51 0.44 -22.65
CA VAL A 605 -42.55 0.48 -21.59
C VAL A 605 -43.22 1.86 -21.52
N LEU A 606 -42.42 2.94 -21.58
CA LEU A 606 -42.95 4.31 -21.59
C LEU A 606 -43.84 4.57 -22.83
N ALA A 607 -43.38 4.15 -24.01
CA ALA A 607 -44.14 4.31 -25.27
C ALA A 607 -45.44 3.52 -25.24
N GLU A 608 -45.45 2.28 -24.73
CA GLU A 608 -46.64 1.46 -24.53
C GLU A 608 -47.63 2.11 -23.55
N SER A 609 -47.11 2.62 -22.38
CA SER A 609 -47.91 3.36 -21.41
C SER A 609 -48.61 4.57 -22.04
N ILE A 610 -47.87 5.39 -22.82
CA ILE A 610 -48.44 6.54 -23.53
C ILE A 610 -49.58 6.14 -24.44
N ASN A 611 -49.40 5.08 -25.25
CA ASN A 611 -50.40 4.62 -26.20
C ASN A 611 -51.63 4.05 -25.49
N GLN A 612 -51.46 3.25 -24.44
CA GLN A 612 -52.56 2.66 -23.68
C GLN A 612 -53.38 3.72 -22.95
N VAL A 613 -52.72 4.68 -22.28
CA VAL A 613 -53.42 5.76 -21.56
C VAL A 613 -54.20 6.65 -22.51
N LYS A 614 -53.62 7.02 -23.67
CA LYS A 614 -54.33 7.81 -24.70
C LYS A 614 -55.50 7.07 -25.31
N ALA A 615 -55.48 5.74 -25.41
CA ALA A 615 -56.57 4.92 -25.93
C ALA A 615 -57.82 4.93 -25.00
N VAL A 616 -57.65 5.21 -23.71
CA VAL A 616 -58.75 5.31 -22.74
C VAL A 616 -59.50 6.64 -22.87
N GLY A 617 -58.82 7.74 -23.28
CA GLY A 617 -59.41 9.06 -23.42
C GLY A 617 -58.38 10.19 -23.38
N PRO A 618 -58.80 11.45 -23.31
CA PRO A 618 -57.90 12.61 -23.31
C PRO A 618 -57.26 12.79 -21.92
N ILE A 619 -56.45 11.82 -21.52
CA ILE A 619 -55.69 11.80 -20.25
C ILE A 619 -54.31 12.40 -20.50
N ASP A 620 -53.81 13.21 -19.56
CA ASP A 620 -52.48 13.76 -19.63
C ASP A 620 -51.36 12.70 -19.49
N VAL A 621 -50.44 12.68 -20.44
CA VAL A 621 -49.29 11.79 -20.53
C VAL A 621 -47.98 12.58 -20.62
N SER A 622 -47.99 13.84 -20.18
CA SER A 622 -46.81 14.72 -20.26
C SER A 622 -45.62 14.14 -19.54
N VAL A 623 -45.81 13.55 -18.35
CA VAL A 623 -44.75 12.92 -17.56
C VAL A 623 -44.05 11.79 -18.33
N GLN A 624 -44.86 10.85 -18.87
CA GLN A 624 -44.31 9.73 -19.65
C GLN A 624 -43.60 10.21 -20.92
N MET A 625 -44.15 11.24 -21.58
CA MET A 625 -43.52 11.84 -22.76
C MET A 625 -42.18 12.50 -22.45
N ASP A 626 -42.07 13.21 -21.35
CA ASP A 626 -40.83 13.89 -20.95
C ASP A 626 -39.77 12.88 -20.52
N LEU A 627 -40.13 11.85 -19.76
CA LEU A 627 -39.26 10.72 -19.46
C LEU A 627 -38.74 10.02 -20.70
N LEU A 628 -39.66 9.72 -21.66
CA LEU A 628 -39.29 9.08 -22.93
C LEU A 628 -38.33 9.93 -23.76
N LYS A 629 -38.57 11.23 -23.89
CA LYS A 629 -37.68 12.16 -24.59
C LYS A 629 -36.30 12.21 -23.94
N LYS A 630 -36.26 12.35 -22.59
CA LYS A 630 -35.03 12.44 -21.84
C LYS A 630 -34.22 11.15 -21.95
N ALA A 631 -34.83 9.98 -21.73
CA ALA A 631 -34.19 8.69 -21.86
C ALA A 631 -33.64 8.45 -23.28
N SER A 632 -34.42 8.79 -24.32
CA SER A 632 -34.00 8.64 -25.73
C SER A 632 -32.84 9.56 -26.09
N LYS A 633 -32.80 10.79 -25.55
CA LYS A 633 -31.67 11.73 -25.73
C LYS A 633 -30.40 11.15 -25.10
N LEU A 634 -30.44 10.75 -23.82
CA LEU A 634 -29.31 10.18 -23.10
C LEU A 634 -28.82 8.88 -23.74
N LEU A 635 -29.72 8.02 -24.21
CA LEU A 635 -29.37 6.79 -24.93
C LEU A 635 -28.56 7.09 -26.21
N LYS A 636 -28.93 8.14 -26.95
CA LYS A 636 -28.15 8.60 -28.11
C LYS A 636 -26.77 9.09 -27.70
N GLU A 637 -26.65 9.82 -26.57
CA GLU A 637 -25.38 10.28 -26.05
C GLU A 637 -24.49 9.12 -25.59
N VAL A 638 -25.03 8.13 -24.86
CA VAL A 638 -24.31 6.90 -24.47
C VAL A 638 -23.80 6.18 -25.72
N ASN A 639 -24.61 5.94 -26.73
CA ASN A 639 -24.18 5.27 -27.95
C ASN A 639 -23.06 6.05 -28.67
N SER A 640 -23.15 7.39 -28.72
CA SER A 640 -22.15 8.24 -29.37
C SER A 640 -20.81 8.21 -28.62
N THR A 641 -20.84 8.37 -27.29
CA THR A 641 -19.63 8.38 -26.45
C THR A 641 -18.98 7.00 -26.35
N MET A 642 -19.79 5.93 -26.25
CA MET A 642 -19.32 4.55 -26.29
C MET A 642 -18.59 4.23 -27.61
N ASN A 643 -19.16 4.63 -28.75
CA ASN A 643 -18.52 4.40 -30.06
C ASN A 643 -17.20 5.18 -30.20
N LYS A 644 -17.10 6.37 -29.58
CA LYS A 644 -15.83 7.12 -29.52
C LYS A 644 -14.81 6.39 -28.69
N LEU A 645 -15.20 5.92 -27.49
CA LEU A 645 -14.32 5.16 -26.61
C LEU A 645 -13.85 3.86 -27.29
N SER A 646 -14.75 3.11 -27.93
CA SER A 646 -14.41 1.88 -28.66
C SER A 646 -13.34 2.12 -29.72
N LYS A 647 -13.48 3.21 -30.51
CA LYS A 647 -12.48 3.58 -31.53
C LYS A 647 -11.12 3.92 -30.93
N LEU A 648 -11.09 4.55 -29.74
CA LEU A 648 -9.84 4.84 -29.06
C LEU A 648 -9.19 3.56 -28.51
N VAL A 649 -10.01 2.62 -28.00
CA VAL A 649 -9.53 1.29 -27.58
C VAL A 649 -8.84 0.56 -28.75
N ASP A 650 -9.45 0.58 -29.94
CA ASP A 650 -8.85 -0.04 -31.16
C ASP A 650 -7.54 0.60 -31.58
N GLN A 651 -7.29 1.85 -31.19
CA GLN A 651 -6.05 2.57 -31.51
C GLN A 651 -4.90 2.29 -30.54
N ILE A 652 -5.14 1.72 -29.37
CA ILE A 652 -4.10 1.50 -28.33
C ILE A 652 -2.89 0.76 -28.92
N GLU A 653 -3.14 -0.31 -29.67
CA GLU A 653 -2.07 -1.14 -30.24
C GLU A 653 -1.28 -0.43 -31.36
N THR A 654 -1.73 0.72 -31.86
CA THR A 654 -0.99 1.53 -32.82
C THR A 654 0.09 2.39 -32.16
N HIS A 655 0.06 2.54 -30.83
CA HIS A 655 1.05 3.25 -30.07
C HIS A 655 2.15 2.28 -29.59
N PRO A 656 3.43 2.70 -29.61
CA PRO A 656 4.53 1.92 -29.04
C PRO A 656 4.24 1.52 -27.59
N GLU A 657 4.72 0.36 -27.19
CA GLU A 657 4.66 -0.07 -25.78
C GLU A 657 5.46 0.88 -24.89
N GLY A 658 5.20 0.79 -23.58
CA GLY A 658 5.83 1.64 -22.59
C GLY A 658 5.16 3.03 -22.47
N ARG A 659 5.98 4.06 -22.38
CA ARG A 659 5.55 5.42 -22.05
C ARG A 659 4.50 5.99 -23.02
N ASP A 660 4.71 5.85 -24.32
CA ASP A 660 3.84 6.47 -25.34
C ASP A 660 2.41 5.92 -25.24
N ARG A 661 2.28 4.60 -25.07
CA ARG A 661 0.99 3.93 -24.87
C ARG A 661 0.32 4.38 -23.56
N ALA A 662 1.07 4.49 -22.47
CA ALA A 662 0.54 4.98 -21.18
C ALA A 662 0.06 6.44 -21.26
N VAL A 663 0.81 7.32 -21.92
CA VAL A 663 0.42 8.71 -22.17
C VAL A 663 -0.86 8.78 -22.99
N PHE A 664 -0.97 7.99 -24.08
CA PHE A 664 -2.18 7.91 -24.89
C PHE A 664 -3.40 7.48 -24.04
N CYS A 665 -3.23 6.45 -23.19
CA CYS A 665 -4.29 6.00 -22.29
C CYS A 665 -4.73 7.13 -21.36
N ARG A 666 -3.80 7.83 -20.72
CA ARG A 666 -4.11 8.94 -19.81
C ARG A 666 -4.82 10.11 -20.51
N GLU A 667 -4.29 10.53 -21.68
CA GLU A 667 -4.75 11.75 -22.33
C GLU A 667 -5.99 11.57 -23.19
N LYS A 668 -6.24 10.36 -23.67
CA LYS A 668 -7.35 10.10 -24.60
C LYS A 668 -8.40 9.16 -24.04
N LEU A 669 -8.00 8.01 -23.46
CA LEU A 669 -8.97 7.03 -22.95
C LEU A 669 -9.65 7.52 -21.68
N VAL A 670 -8.89 7.94 -20.67
CA VAL A 670 -9.46 8.38 -19.38
C VAL A 670 -10.52 9.48 -19.58
N PRO A 671 -10.27 10.57 -20.31
CA PRO A 671 -11.31 11.56 -20.56
C PRO A 671 -12.51 11.04 -21.37
N ALA A 672 -12.29 10.07 -22.26
CA ALA A 672 -13.39 9.48 -23.02
C ALA A 672 -14.24 8.54 -22.15
N MET A 673 -13.64 7.85 -21.18
CA MET A 673 -14.33 7.04 -20.17
C MET A 673 -15.22 7.92 -19.29
N GLU A 674 -14.72 9.06 -18.82
CA GLU A 674 -15.50 10.04 -18.04
C GLU A 674 -16.71 10.54 -18.82
N LYS A 675 -16.52 10.91 -20.09
CA LYS A 675 -17.62 11.34 -20.98
C LYS A 675 -18.67 10.27 -21.25
N LEU A 676 -18.31 9.00 -21.23
CA LEU A 676 -19.28 7.91 -21.33
C LEU A 676 -20.03 7.73 -20.02
N ARG A 677 -19.36 7.89 -18.89
CA ARG A 677 -19.93 7.74 -17.56
C ARG A 677 -21.06 8.74 -17.31
N GLU A 678 -20.87 10.01 -17.65
CA GLU A 678 -21.83 11.09 -17.38
C GLU A 678 -23.28 10.75 -17.80
N PRO A 679 -23.59 10.43 -19.08
CA PRO A 679 -24.96 10.13 -19.50
C PRO A 679 -25.46 8.78 -18.95
N VAL A 680 -24.59 7.85 -18.61
CA VAL A 680 -24.97 6.56 -18.00
C VAL A 680 -25.43 6.77 -16.56
N ASP A 681 -24.66 7.53 -15.75
CA ASP A 681 -25.02 7.83 -14.38
C ASP A 681 -26.32 8.65 -14.30
N GLU A 682 -26.58 9.54 -15.28
CA GLU A 682 -27.86 10.25 -15.38
C GLU A 682 -29.02 9.30 -15.74
N LEU A 683 -28.78 8.31 -16.60
CA LEU A 683 -29.78 7.27 -16.91
C LEU A 683 -30.10 6.38 -15.71
N GLU A 684 -29.14 6.05 -14.88
CA GLU A 684 -29.36 5.30 -13.64
C GLU A 684 -30.40 5.99 -12.73
N MET A 685 -30.36 7.32 -12.67
CA MET A 685 -31.32 8.12 -11.89
C MET A 685 -32.72 8.23 -12.53
N LEU A 686 -32.84 7.86 -13.79
CA LEU A 686 -34.07 8.03 -14.57
C LEU A 686 -34.78 6.71 -14.79
N VAL A 687 -34.06 5.65 -15.09
CA VAL A 687 -34.61 4.33 -15.43
C VAL A 687 -35.18 3.66 -14.18
N ASP A 688 -36.29 2.94 -14.39
CA ASP A 688 -36.89 2.10 -13.34
C ASP A 688 -35.85 1.19 -12.69
N LYS A 689 -35.84 1.14 -11.36
CA LYS A 689 -34.83 0.38 -10.60
C LYS A 689 -34.84 -1.11 -10.96
N ASP A 690 -36.03 -1.70 -11.18
CA ASP A 690 -36.13 -3.12 -11.52
C ASP A 690 -35.66 -3.42 -12.96
N MET A 691 -35.56 -2.39 -13.79
CA MET A 691 -35.07 -2.48 -15.17
C MET A 691 -33.59 -2.09 -15.29
N TRP A 692 -33.01 -1.44 -14.27
CA TRP A 692 -31.59 -1.10 -14.27
C TRP A 692 -30.73 -2.36 -14.12
N PRO A 693 -29.71 -2.60 -14.98
CA PRO A 693 -29.14 -3.93 -15.17
C PRO A 693 -28.06 -4.29 -14.11
N MET A 694 -27.85 -3.46 -13.11
CA MET A 694 -26.80 -3.69 -12.10
C MET A 694 -27.12 -3.04 -10.75
N PRO A 695 -26.56 -3.54 -9.63
CA PRO A 695 -26.68 -2.89 -8.32
C PRO A 695 -26.17 -1.46 -8.33
N SER A 696 -26.92 -0.55 -7.71
CA SER A 696 -26.52 0.84 -7.50
C SER A 696 -25.50 0.98 -6.35
N TYR A 697 -24.92 2.17 -6.19
CA TYR A 697 -24.07 2.47 -5.03
C TYR A 697 -24.82 2.24 -3.71
N GLY A 698 -26.09 2.65 -3.62
CA GLY A 698 -26.91 2.42 -2.45
C GLY A 698 -27.02 0.95 -2.09
N ASP A 699 -27.20 0.07 -3.09
CA ASP A 699 -27.25 -1.38 -2.89
C ASP A 699 -25.92 -1.97 -2.42
N LEU A 700 -24.79 -1.40 -2.88
CA LEU A 700 -23.44 -1.91 -2.58
C LEU A 700 -22.91 -1.47 -1.22
N VAL A 701 -23.10 -0.20 -0.84
CA VAL A 701 -22.43 0.35 0.35
C VAL A 701 -23.31 0.41 1.60
N PHE A 702 -24.62 0.28 1.49
CA PHE A 702 -25.52 0.31 2.65
C PHE A 702 -26.04 -1.06 3.08
N GLU A 703 -25.76 -2.11 2.32
CA GLU A 703 -26.27 -3.47 2.60
C GLU A 703 -25.16 -4.56 2.66
N PRO A 704 -23.97 -4.29 3.19
CA PRO A 704 -22.95 -5.33 3.37
C PRO A 704 -23.29 -6.29 4.52
#